data_c26a7ad7d534cb07a5c8240e31e0326f
#
_entry.id   c26a7ad7d534cb07a5c8240e31e0326f
#
_cell.length_a   1.000
_cell.length_b   1.000
_cell.length_c   1.000
_cell.angle_alpha   90.00
_cell.angle_beta   90.00
_cell.angle_gamma   90.00
#
_symmetry.space_group_name_H-M   'P 1'
#
loop_
_entity.id
_entity.type
_entity.pdbx_description
1 polymer ?
#
loop_
_entity_poly.entity_id
_entity_poly.type
_entity_poly.pdbx_seq_one_letter_code
_entity_poly.pdbx_strand_id
1 'polypeptide(L)'
;MIKVNTGGGKTIDGLVILQSYLNEGLGPALYVTPGGGYMETQLLDEAHNLGIAVVTDPDDAKYLRSEAIAVVNTHKLFNGRTVFSEKRVSAPMAPIGSVVIDDAHAALSTLHQTLSLSIPSSSNVFIPVIDLFEEDLKQQSADSLADIREGNYESALLSVPFWAIRHKADRLRELLRSEATKYGSSLYWPWPAVQEVLAICRIVITSREIAITPPCPPIGHVTAFSQAKRRIYLTATLSDDSVLVTDFGALPESVAKPITPLTAGDIGERMILAPQEINPAVSGDEIRKEVAALSRSYNTVVVVPSAPSRSRWAAYADEAPTTNEQIVAVVKRMKSGVHVGLVVLTNRYDGIDLPQDACRVLVLDGLPGSFSGDERLQSLLTSRESGVDDRQVQRIEQGIGRGVRSNEDHCVVILIGPRLAKLTIDPRTLKRFSPATQAQLELSRTVTTSMGAKPIGEIMDTAKQALSRDSDWVRLAKSKLHGIAPQPGFVSQFAAPLRHAFDAAVMGGFVTAAKLLADAVEAEDDVKLKGWLRQQHAIYLDQIDPSQAQDVLRVARTENTHTLRPLSALTIRTIATSDDQADTCARRLTTMFASGSSAIRLGFEEMLDDLKFDPARTEEFEAALLQLGLVLGFESQRPENEIGEGPDNLWSLGEGQYWVIEAKSGATSTKIGKRDAAQLAVAELWFKKRYADTCTGLPVMIHPANTLYKDATAPVGAKALTEAGLKQLTDNVRAFSVSVAVVDRTRSEVIGRLLADHKLNANDLASYLAPIRG
;
A
#
# COMPACT_ATOMS: atom_id res chain seq x y z
N MET A 1 15.42 -17.93 10.94
CA MET A 1 13.96 -17.75 10.71
C MET A 1 13.28 -19.11 10.64
N ILE A 2 12.08 -19.22 11.19
CA ILE A 2 11.24 -20.42 11.12
C ILE A 2 9.92 -20.02 10.45
N LYS A 3 9.61 -20.65 9.32
CA LYS A 3 8.34 -20.44 8.57
C LYS A 3 7.40 -21.60 8.83
N VAL A 4 6.29 -21.33 9.48
CA VAL A 4 5.22 -22.30 9.75
C VAL A 4 3.88 -21.69 9.39
N ASN A 5 3.03 -22.44 8.71
CA ASN A 5 1.69 -21.97 8.35
C ASN A 5 0.90 -21.51 9.58
N THR A 6 -0.05 -20.63 9.38
CA THR A 6 -0.95 -20.19 10.45
C THR A 6 -1.69 -21.41 11.02
N GLY A 7 -1.72 -21.55 12.36
CA GLY A 7 -2.30 -22.73 13.02
C GLY A 7 -1.33 -23.90 13.25
N GLY A 8 -0.07 -23.80 12.75
CA GLY A 8 0.93 -24.88 12.87
C GLY A 8 1.69 -24.95 14.20
N GLY A 9 1.20 -24.35 15.30
CA GLY A 9 1.81 -24.51 16.64
C GLY A 9 2.99 -23.59 16.94
N LYS A 10 3.18 -22.50 16.19
CA LYS A 10 4.32 -21.54 16.37
C LYS A 10 4.59 -21.14 17.81
N THR A 11 3.55 -20.91 18.61
CA THR A 11 3.67 -20.51 20.00
C THR A 11 4.37 -21.58 20.84
N ILE A 12 3.98 -22.83 20.66
CA ILE A 12 4.58 -23.99 21.34
C ILE A 12 6.03 -24.15 20.90
N ASP A 13 6.30 -24.08 19.59
CA ASP A 13 7.65 -24.17 19.05
C ASP A 13 8.57 -23.12 19.67
N GLY A 14 8.12 -21.85 19.75
CA GLY A 14 8.87 -20.77 20.34
C GLY A 14 9.20 -20.98 21.84
N LEU A 15 8.22 -21.45 22.62
CA LEU A 15 8.40 -21.75 24.04
C LEU A 15 9.42 -22.88 24.24
N VAL A 16 9.30 -23.98 23.48
CA VAL A 16 10.21 -25.16 23.59
C VAL A 16 11.64 -24.78 23.18
N ILE A 17 11.81 -23.99 22.12
CA ILE A 17 13.13 -23.49 21.70
C ILE A 17 13.76 -22.62 22.76
N LEU A 18 13.02 -21.68 23.37
CA LEU A 18 13.57 -20.84 24.44
C LEU A 18 13.90 -21.64 25.69
N GLN A 19 13.07 -22.63 26.04
CA GLN A 19 13.37 -23.53 27.15
C GLN A 19 14.67 -24.36 26.90
N SER A 20 14.85 -24.85 25.67
CA SER A 20 16.10 -25.51 25.27
C SER A 20 17.31 -24.57 25.45
N TYR A 21 17.19 -23.31 25.01
CA TYR A 21 18.28 -22.34 25.18
C TYR A 21 18.56 -21.97 26.63
N LEU A 22 17.56 -21.95 27.52
CA LEU A 22 17.79 -21.81 28.97
C LEU A 22 18.59 -22.98 29.50
N ASN A 23 18.24 -24.22 29.10
CA ASN A 23 18.94 -25.44 29.52
C ASN A 23 20.40 -25.47 29.00
N GLU A 24 20.67 -24.84 27.86
CA GLU A 24 22.01 -24.70 27.28
C GLU A 24 22.81 -23.51 27.86
N GLY A 25 22.25 -22.74 28.79
CA GLY A 25 22.92 -21.56 29.38
C GLY A 25 22.99 -20.36 28.44
N LEU A 26 22.07 -20.26 27.45
CA LEU A 26 21.96 -19.15 26.51
C LEU A 26 20.88 -18.12 26.93
N GLY A 27 20.51 -18.14 28.21
CA GLY A 27 19.60 -17.16 28.80
C GLY A 27 20.24 -15.78 29.09
N PRO A 28 19.46 -14.86 29.62
CA PRO A 28 18.01 -14.88 29.81
C PRO A 28 17.21 -15.00 28.50
N ALA A 29 16.04 -15.65 28.58
CA ALA A 29 15.22 -15.96 27.41
C ALA A 29 13.95 -15.08 27.35
N LEU A 30 13.72 -14.43 26.21
CA LEU A 30 12.61 -13.49 25.98
C LEU A 30 11.67 -14.02 24.89
N TYR A 31 10.38 -14.08 25.18
CA TYR A 31 9.34 -14.32 24.18
C TYR A 31 8.60 -13.01 23.89
N VAL A 32 8.50 -12.62 22.63
CA VAL A 32 7.88 -11.36 22.19
C VAL A 32 6.63 -11.66 21.36
N THR A 33 5.47 -11.22 21.84
CA THR A 33 4.21 -11.29 21.11
C THR A 33 4.00 -10.05 20.24
N PRO A 34 3.29 -10.13 19.10
CA PRO A 34 3.00 -8.97 18.25
C PRO A 34 2.21 -7.88 18.98
N GLY A 35 1.24 -8.28 19.82
CA GLY A 35 0.41 -7.40 20.62
C GLY A 35 0.18 -7.95 22.03
N GLY A 36 -0.49 -7.17 22.88
CA GLY A 36 -0.87 -7.56 24.23
C GLY A 36 -2.25 -8.23 24.32
N GLY A 37 -2.69 -8.49 25.56
CA GLY A 37 -4.04 -8.98 25.86
C GLY A 37 -4.25 -10.45 25.54
N TYR A 38 -5.15 -10.77 24.61
CA TYR A 38 -5.56 -12.16 24.35
C TYR A 38 -4.40 -13.09 23.95
N MET A 39 -3.49 -12.61 23.10
CA MET A 39 -2.36 -13.43 22.63
C MET A 39 -1.38 -13.74 23.78
N GLU A 40 -1.16 -12.77 24.66
CA GLU A 40 -0.31 -12.95 25.83
C GLU A 40 -0.95 -13.95 26.81
N THR A 41 -2.26 -13.85 27.07
CA THR A 41 -2.99 -14.80 27.92
C THR A 41 -2.93 -16.22 27.35
N GLN A 42 -3.17 -16.39 26.06
CA GLN A 42 -3.09 -17.69 25.41
C GLN A 42 -1.68 -18.32 25.55
N LEU A 43 -0.63 -17.51 25.38
CA LEU A 43 0.75 -17.97 25.52
C LEU A 43 1.05 -18.41 26.96
N LEU A 44 0.56 -17.70 27.98
CA LEU A 44 0.72 -18.06 29.38
C LEU A 44 0.02 -19.39 29.68
N ASP A 45 -1.17 -19.62 29.14
CA ASP A 45 -1.92 -20.88 29.26
C ASP A 45 -1.16 -22.04 28.62
N GLU A 46 -0.61 -21.85 27.41
CA GLU A 46 0.21 -22.84 26.71
C GLU A 46 1.50 -23.19 27.50
N ALA A 47 2.18 -22.15 28.01
CA ALA A 47 3.39 -22.36 28.86
C ALA A 47 3.05 -23.16 30.14
N HIS A 48 1.93 -22.86 30.77
CA HIS A 48 1.45 -23.59 31.94
C HIS A 48 1.17 -25.07 31.60
N ASN A 49 0.51 -25.34 30.49
CA ASN A 49 0.22 -26.71 30.02
C ASN A 49 1.48 -27.51 29.72
N LEU A 50 2.55 -26.83 29.24
CA LEU A 50 3.86 -27.43 28.97
C LEU A 50 4.75 -27.55 30.22
N GLY A 51 4.34 -26.97 31.35
CA GLY A 51 5.17 -26.94 32.57
C GLY A 51 6.40 -26.01 32.45
N ILE A 52 6.36 -25.02 31.52
CA ILE A 52 7.44 -24.06 31.31
C ILE A 52 7.22 -22.85 32.23
N ALA A 53 8.23 -22.46 32.97
CA ALA A 53 8.20 -21.31 33.86
C ALA A 53 8.24 -19.99 33.05
N VAL A 54 7.26 -19.14 33.25
CA VAL A 54 7.16 -17.82 32.56
C VAL A 54 6.90 -16.70 33.56
N VAL A 55 7.37 -15.49 33.21
CA VAL A 55 7.12 -14.23 33.94
C VAL A 55 6.76 -13.13 32.93
N THR A 56 6.07 -12.08 33.35
CA THR A 56 5.68 -10.95 32.47
C THR A 56 6.50 -9.69 32.73
N ASP A 57 7.36 -9.71 33.74
CA ASP A 57 8.27 -8.62 34.08
C ASP A 57 9.72 -8.97 33.78
N PRO A 58 10.41 -8.27 32.90
CA PRO A 58 11.83 -8.49 32.62
C PRO A 58 12.79 -8.14 33.80
N ASP A 59 12.30 -7.44 34.81
CA ASP A 59 13.05 -7.18 36.04
C ASP A 59 12.85 -8.27 37.12
N ASP A 60 12.04 -9.31 36.83
CA ASP A 60 11.82 -10.43 37.74
C ASP A 60 13.12 -11.22 37.95
N ALA A 61 13.40 -11.59 39.20
CA ALA A 61 14.61 -12.29 39.59
C ALA A 61 14.76 -13.68 38.91
N LYS A 62 13.66 -14.37 38.61
CA LYS A 62 13.68 -15.64 37.87
C LYS A 62 14.16 -15.47 36.44
N TYR A 63 13.72 -14.40 35.77
CA TYR A 63 14.21 -14.05 34.43
C TYR A 63 15.69 -13.72 34.46
N LEU A 64 16.09 -12.82 35.34
CA LEU A 64 17.50 -12.40 35.47
C LEU A 64 18.45 -13.53 35.78
N ARG A 65 18.00 -14.57 36.52
CA ARG A 65 18.75 -15.78 36.77
C ARG A 65 18.59 -16.88 35.71
N SER A 66 17.87 -16.62 34.64
CA SER A 66 17.60 -17.60 33.58
C SER A 66 16.79 -18.83 34.03
N GLU A 67 15.93 -18.66 35.05
CA GLU A 67 15.06 -19.71 35.61
C GLU A 67 13.65 -19.70 34.99
N ALA A 68 13.28 -18.61 34.27
CA ALA A 68 12.00 -18.46 33.57
C ALA A 68 12.16 -17.65 32.29
N ILE A 69 11.26 -17.88 31.36
CA ILE A 69 11.13 -17.07 30.12
C ILE A 69 10.32 -15.81 30.44
N ALA A 70 10.83 -14.63 30.08
CA ALA A 70 9.99 -13.43 30.13
C ALA A 70 9.12 -13.32 28.88
N VAL A 71 7.85 -13.00 29.07
CA VAL A 71 6.88 -12.74 28.01
C VAL A 71 6.57 -11.26 27.95
N VAL A 72 6.82 -10.63 26.82
CA VAL A 72 6.51 -9.20 26.57
C VAL A 72 5.88 -9.03 25.20
N ASN A 73 5.23 -7.88 24.99
CA ASN A 73 4.78 -7.52 23.65
C ASN A 73 5.81 -6.65 22.92
N THR A 74 5.61 -6.47 21.61
CA THR A 74 6.48 -5.67 20.75
C THR A 74 6.63 -4.23 21.25
N HIS A 75 5.58 -3.59 21.79
CA HIS A 75 5.65 -2.24 22.38
C HIS A 75 6.60 -2.17 23.57
N LYS A 76 6.65 -3.20 24.42
CA LYS A 76 7.52 -3.21 25.62
C LYS A 76 8.98 -3.39 25.22
N LEU A 77 9.26 -4.18 24.18
CA LEU A 77 10.62 -4.38 23.68
C LEU A 77 11.12 -3.19 22.87
N PHE A 78 10.37 -2.76 21.86
CA PHE A 78 10.78 -1.74 20.91
C PHE A 78 10.10 -0.40 21.20
N ASN A 79 10.77 0.47 21.93
CA ASN A 79 10.42 1.88 22.10
C ASN A 79 11.66 2.63 22.59
N GLY A 80 11.65 3.96 22.55
CA GLY A 80 12.79 4.78 22.95
C GLY A 80 13.05 4.80 24.46
N ARG A 81 12.16 4.25 25.31
CA ARG A 81 12.28 4.20 26.78
C ARG A 81 12.24 2.76 27.29
N THR A 82 12.58 1.82 26.46
CA THR A 82 12.55 0.38 26.81
C THR A 82 13.50 0.04 27.93
N VAL A 83 13.14 -0.95 28.75
CA VAL A 83 14.00 -1.50 29.81
C VAL A 83 15.21 -2.27 29.26
N PHE A 84 15.19 -2.58 27.97
CA PHE A 84 16.25 -3.32 27.24
C PHE A 84 17.30 -2.40 26.58
N SER A 85 17.33 -1.10 26.91
CA SER A 85 18.31 -0.14 26.41
C SER A 85 19.35 0.22 27.48
N GLU A 86 20.61 0.39 27.07
CA GLU A 86 21.66 0.96 27.92
C GLU A 86 21.33 2.37 28.41
N LYS A 87 20.46 3.10 27.68
CA LYS A 87 20.01 4.45 28.01
C LYS A 87 18.90 4.46 29.08
N ARG A 88 18.57 3.33 29.65
CA ARG A 88 17.64 3.22 30.78
C ARG A 88 18.18 3.99 31.99
N VAL A 89 17.41 4.94 32.51
CA VAL A 89 17.85 5.84 33.60
C VAL A 89 17.55 5.27 34.99
N SER A 90 16.49 4.48 35.15
CA SER A 90 15.94 4.09 36.45
C SER A 90 16.53 2.82 37.05
N ALA A 91 17.16 1.97 36.23
CA ALA A 91 17.75 0.69 36.65
C ALA A 91 18.73 0.18 35.58
N PRO A 92 19.56 -0.85 35.88
CA PRO A 92 20.37 -1.52 34.87
C PRO A 92 19.51 -2.04 33.70
N MET A 93 20.11 -2.13 32.52
CA MET A 93 19.48 -2.73 31.34
C MET A 93 19.09 -4.18 31.61
N ALA A 94 17.86 -4.57 31.27
CA ALA A 94 17.46 -5.97 31.31
C ALA A 94 18.18 -6.75 30.18
N PRO A 95 18.97 -7.81 30.49
CA PRO A 95 19.73 -8.53 29.46
C PRO A 95 18.83 -9.45 28.62
N ILE A 96 19.25 -9.74 27.37
CA ILE A 96 18.65 -10.76 26.50
C ILE A 96 19.75 -11.71 26.02
N GLY A 97 19.71 -12.97 26.40
CA GLY A 97 20.58 -14.01 25.84
C GLY A 97 20.00 -14.62 24.57
N SER A 98 18.72 -15.00 24.61
CA SER A 98 17.98 -15.50 23.47
C SER A 98 16.59 -14.86 23.39
N VAL A 99 16.09 -14.64 22.18
CA VAL A 99 14.79 -14.01 21.93
C VAL A 99 14.04 -14.69 20.78
N VAL A 100 12.76 -14.90 20.97
CA VAL A 100 11.80 -15.29 19.93
C VAL A 100 10.88 -14.12 19.67
N ILE A 101 10.75 -13.71 18.40
CA ILE A 101 9.72 -12.78 17.92
C ILE A 101 8.62 -13.65 17.28
N ASP A 102 7.46 -13.71 17.92
CA ASP A 102 6.31 -14.44 17.39
C ASP A 102 5.57 -13.59 16.36
N ASP A 103 5.10 -14.23 15.29
CA ASP A 103 4.49 -13.59 14.14
C ASP A 103 5.20 -12.28 13.75
N ALA A 104 6.48 -12.41 13.39
CA ALA A 104 7.37 -11.27 13.19
C ALA A 104 6.82 -10.24 12.19
N HIS A 105 6.02 -10.68 11.19
CA HIS A 105 5.39 -9.76 10.24
C HIS A 105 4.22 -8.97 10.87
N ALA A 106 3.46 -9.56 11.79
CA ALA A 106 2.44 -8.84 12.54
C ALA A 106 3.06 -7.83 13.51
N ALA A 107 4.27 -8.11 14.03
CA ALA A 107 5.00 -7.20 14.90
C ALA A 107 5.50 -5.92 14.18
N LEU A 108 5.66 -5.93 12.84
CA LEU A 108 6.22 -4.82 12.07
C LEU A 108 5.41 -3.52 12.22
N SER A 109 4.10 -3.58 12.15
CA SER A 109 3.27 -2.37 12.28
C SER A 109 3.48 -1.69 13.64
N THR A 110 3.58 -2.48 14.70
CA THR A 110 3.88 -2.00 16.06
C THR A 110 5.31 -1.44 16.13
N LEU A 111 6.29 -2.13 15.55
CA LEU A 111 7.69 -1.69 15.51
C LEU A 111 7.81 -0.30 14.85
N HIS A 112 7.18 -0.11 13.69
CA HIS A 112 7.16 1.19 13.01
C HIS A 112 6.49 2.27 13.85
N GLN A 113 5.34 2.00 14.46
CA GLN A 113 4.64 2.96 15.32
C GLN A 113 5.49 3.38 16.54
N THR A 114 6.23 2.46 17.14
CA THR A 114 7.00 2.71 18.36
C THR A 114 8.38 3.32 18.10
N LEU A 115 8.86 3.30 16.87
CA LEU A 115 10.17 3.86 16.46
C LEU A 115 10.05 4.91 15.35
N SER A 116 8.85 5.53 15.20
CA SER A 116 8.59 6.70 14.37
C SER A 116 7.79 7.72 15.16
N LEU A 117 7.80 8.99 14.75
CA LEU A 117 7.01 10.04 15.38
C LEU A 117 5.76 10.31 14.54
N SER A 118 4.60 10.40 15.17
CA SER A 118 3.35 10.87 14.56
C SER A 118 2.84 12.09 15.33
N ILE A 119 2.65 13.19 14.61
CA ILE A 119 2.16 14.46 15.14
C ILE A 119 0.77 14.68 14.53
N PRO A 120 -0.32 14.45 15.29
CA PRO A 120 -1.67 14.67 14.78
C PRO A 120 -1.94 16.16 14.56
N SER A 121 -2.84 16.50 13.65
CA SER A 121 -3.23 17.89 13.35
C SER A 121 -3.76 18.67 14.55
N SER A 122 -4.24 17.96 15.58
CA SER A 122 -4.66 18.56 16.86
C SER A 122 -3.50 18.94 17.79
N SER A 123 -2.26 18.58 17.47
CA SER A 123 -1.09 18.90 18.26
C SER A 123 -0.67 20.36 18.10
N ASN A 124 -0.29 21.01 19.20
CA ASN A 124 0.21 22.40 19.19
C ASN A 124 1.48 22.60 18.36
N VAL A 125 2.23 21.54 18.06
CA VAL A 125 3.45 21.62 17.26
C VAL A 125 3.21 21.33 15.77
N PHE A 126 1.99 20.97 15.36
CA PHE A 126 1.66 20.63 13.98
C PHE A 126 1.92 21.80 13.01
N ILE A 127 1.26 22.95 13.21
CA ILE A 127 1.44 24.13 12.36
C ILE A 127 2.88 24.68 12.46
N PRO A 128 3.48 24.81 13.67
CA PRO A 128 4.90 25.24 13.78
C PRO A 128 5.89 24.37 13.00
N VAL A 129 5.67 23.05 12.87
CA VAL A 129 6.53 22.20 12.03
C VAL A 129 6.33 22.52 10.54
N ILE A 130 5.08 22.72 10.08
CA ILE A 130 4.80 23.12 8.70
C ILE A 130 5.47 24.47 8.38
N ASP A 131 5.34 25.46 9.29
CA ASP A 131 5.92 26.79 9.11
C ASP A 131 7.45 26.75 9.08
N LEU A 132 8.07 25.86 9.84
CA LEU A 132 9.53 25.64 9.80
C LEU A 132 10.03 25.27 8.40
N PHE A 133 9.25 24.50 7.64
CA PHE A 133 9.62 24.00 6.31
C PHE A 133 8.83 24.65 5.16
N GLU A 134 8.07 25.72 5.42
CA GLU A 134 7.13 26.31 4.47
C GLU A 134 7.73 26.58 3.09
N GLU A 135 8.90 27.25 3.03
CA GLU A 135 9.54 27.58 1.75
C GLU A 135 10.04 26.35 0.99
N ASP A 136 10.56 25.33 1.71
CA ASP A 136 11.00 24.08 1.10
C ASP A 136 9.80 23.25 0.58
N LEU A 137 8.68 23.29 1.30
CA LEU A 137 7.46 22.61 0.91
C LEU A 137 6.80 23.28 -0.30
N LYS A 138 6.80 24.63 -0.38
CA LYS A 138 6.34 25.37 -1.56
C LYS A 138 7.12 25.01 -2.83
N GLN A 139 8.43 24.77 -2.70
CA GLN A 139 9.25 24.30 -3.83
C GLN A 139 8.87 22.90 -4.30
N GLN A 140 8.34 22.07 -3.41
CA GLN A 140 7.85 20.74 -3.80
C GLN A 140 6.47 20.82 -4.45
N SER A 141 5.49 21.47 -3.83
CA SER A 141 4.19 21.83 -4.41
C SER A 141 3.47 22.87 -3.55
N ALA A 142 3.30 24.06 -4.09
CA ALA A 142 2.60 25.15 -3.40
C ALA A 142 1.11 24.83 -3.22
N ASP A 143 0.50 24.14 -4.19
CA ASP A 143 -0.90 23.78 -4.20
C ASP A 143 -1.20 22.70 -3.16
N SER A 144 -0.39 21.64 -3.13
CA SER A 144 -0.53 20.59 -2.10
C SER A 144 -0.34 21.16 -0.69
N LEU A 145 0.60 22.12 -0.50
CA LEU A 145 0.77 22.77 0.80
C LEU A 145 -0.46 23.57 1.21
N ALA A 146 -1.09 24.27 0.26
CA ALA A 146 -2.31 25.03 0.55
C ALA A 146 -3.47 24.09 0.89
N ASP A 147 -3.63 22.98 0.16
CA ASP A 147 -4.65 21.95 0.43
C ASP A 147 -4.49 21.33 1.81
N ILE A 148 -3.23 21.03 2.22
CA ILE A 148 -2.92 20.53 3.55
C ILE A 148 -3.32 21.54 4.62
N ARG A 149 -3.02 22.84 4.44
CA ARG A 149 -3.37 23.90 5.41
C ARG A 149 -4.87 24.14 5.50
N GLU A 150 -5.58 24.05 4.39
CA GLU A 150 -7.04 24.20 4.34
C GLU A 150 -7.77 22.97 4.87
N GLY A 151 -7.12 21.81 4.92
CA GLY A 151 -7.73 20.55 5.35
C GLY A 151 -8.78 20.00 4.38
N ASN A 152 -8.83 20.52 3.14
CA ASN A 152 -9.90 20.26 2.18
C ASN A 152 -9.74 18.93 1.43
N TYR A 153 -8.50 18.42 1.31
CA TYR A 153 -8.19 17.23 0.52
C TYR A 153 -7.47 16.19 1.37
N GLU A 154 -8.12 15.06 1.59
CA GLU A 154 -7.54 13.92 2.34
C GLU A 154 -6.35 13.27 1.60
N SER A 155 -6.29 13.43 0.28
CA SER A 155 -5.23 12.87 -0.55
C SER A 155 -3.95 13.71 -0.59
N ALA A 156 -4.00 15.01 -0.26
CA ALA A 156 -2.82 15.86 -0.30
C ALA A 156 -1.74 15.38 0.66
N LEU A 157 -0.54 15.15 0.14
CA LEU A 157 0.64 14.80 0.93
C LEU A 157 1.88 15.48 0.37
N LEU A 158 2.78 15.88 1.27
CA LEU A 158 4.07 16.45 0.93
C LEU A 158 5.18 15.81 1.74
N SER A 159 6.33 15.57 1.10
CA SER A 159 7.55 15.19 1.79
C SER A 159 8.46 16.40 1.97
N VAL A 160 8.97 16.59 3.18
CA VAL A 160 9.99 17.60 3.45
C VAL A 160 11.29 17.16 2.77
N PRO A 161 11.96 18.01 1.99
CA PRO A 161 13.23 17.67 1.36
C PRO A 161 14.34 17.35 2.39
N PHE A 162 15.14 16.31 2.12
CA PHE A 162 16.16 15.84 3.06
C PHE A 162 17.23 16.92 3.36
N TRP A 163 17.57 17.77 2.40
CA TRP A 163 18.48 18.90 2.64
C TRP A 163 17.91 19.93 3.60
N ALA A 164 16.60 20.20 3.54
CA ALA A 164 15.93 21.07 4.49
C ALA A 164 15.91 20.48 5.89
N ILE A 165 15.68 19.16 6.00
CA ILE A 165 15.73 18.45 7.28
C ILE A 165 17.13 18.56 7.87
N ARG A 166 18.18 18.28 7.11
CA ARG A 166 19.57 18.40 7.55
C ARG A 166 19.87 19.79 8.08
N HIS A 167 19.49 20.84 7.35
CA HIS A 167 19.76 22.22 7.76
C HIS A 167 18.96 22.68 9.00
N LYS A 168 17.75 22.10 9.20
CA LYS A 168 16.82 22.55 10.24
C LYS A 168 16.63 21.51 11.36
N ALA A 169 17.41 20.43 11.39
CA ALA A 169 17.26 19.33 12.35
C ALA A 169 17.32 19.78 13.81
N ASP A 170 18.23 20.69 14.16
CA ASP A 170 18.35 21.21 15.53
C ASP A 170 17.14 22.06 15.93
N ARG A 171 16.65 22.88 15.02
CA ARG A 171 15.45 23.69 15.24
C ARG A 171 14.20 22.82 15.37
N LEU A 172 14.08 21.77 14.54
CA LEU A 172 13.02 20.79 14.65
C LEU A 172 13.09 20.04 15.99
N ARG A 173 14.27 19.64 16.42
CA ARG A 173 14.49 18.96 17.71
C ARG A 173 14.05 19.85 18.88
N GLU A 174 14.42 21.13 18.87
CA GLU A 174 14.00 22.11 19.87
C GLU A 174 12.47 22.26 19.91
N LEU A 175 11.86 22.40 18.73
CA LEU A 175 10.41 22.57 18.57
C LEU A 175 9.61 21.37 19.14
N LEU A 176 10.08 20.15 18.89
CA LEU A 176 9.38 18.93 19.31
C LEU A 176 9.62 18.57 20.79
N ARG A 177 10.69 19.11 21.41
CA ARG A 177 11.14 18.72 22.75
C ARG A 177 10.06 18.85 23.83
N SER A 178 9.30 19.93 23.80
CA SER A 178 8.23 20.17 24.82
C SER A 178 7.15 19.12 24.76
N GLU A 179 6.71 18.72 23.58
CA GLU A 179 5.70 17.66 23.39
C GLU A 179 6.29 16.27 23.65
N ALA A 180 7.53 16.03 23.25
CA ALA A 180 8.23 14.76 23.43
C ALA A 180 8.53 14.39 24.88
N THR A 181 8.57 15.38 25.78
CA THR A 181 8.74 15.14 27.25
C THR A 181 7.45 14.95 28.00
N LYS A 182 6.30 15.26 27.38
CA LYS A 182 4.98 15.17 27.99
C LYS A 182 4.47 13.74 27.95
N TYR A 183 4.26 13.14 29.13
CA TYR A 183 3.69 11.79 29.25
C TYR A 183 2.29 11.73 28.60
N GLY A 184 2.03 10.70 27.81
CA GLY A 184 0.78 10.54 27.05
C GLY A 184 0.77 11.21 25.68
N SER A 185 1.78 12.01 25.33
CA SER A 185 1.99 12.47 23.96
C SER A 185 2.38 11.30 23.04
N SER A 186 1.98 11.38 21.76
CA SER A 186 2.39 10.42 20.73
C SER A 186 3.92 10.38 20.53
N LEU A 187 4.62 11.46 20.89
CA LEU A 187 6.08 11.57 20.76
C LEU A 187 6.83 10.97 21.96
N TYR A 188 6.18 10.79 23.12
CA TYR A 188 6.85 10.45 24.37
C TYR A 188 7.70 9.16 24.29
N TRP A 189 7.11 8.09 23.78
CA TRP A 189 7.77 6.78 23.73
C TRP A 189 8.82 6.67 22.62
N PRO A 190 8.59 7.13 21.35
CA PRO A 190 9.57 6.97 20.28
C PRO A 190 10.71 7.99 20.32
N TRP A 191 10.51 9.15 20.94
CA TRP A 191 11.45 10.27 20.89
C TRP A 191 12.91 9.92 21.19
N PRO A 192 13.27 9.20 22.30
CA PRO A 192 14.68 8.98 22.61
C PRO A 192 15.44 8.21 21.53
N ALA A 193 14.76 7.36 20.77
CA ALA A 193 15.38 6.61 19.67
C ALA A 193 15.43 7.41 18.36
N VAL A 194 14.37 8.19 18.05
CA VAL A 194 14.26 8.88 16.77
C VAL A 194 15.03 10.21 16.73
N GLN A 195 15.13 10.94 17.87
CA GLN A 195 15.85 12.22 17.93
C GLN A 195 17.32 12.12 17.50
N GLU A 196 17.96 10.96 17.65
CA GLU A 196 19.37 10.73 17.33
C GLU A 196 19.61 10.62 15.83
N VAL A 197 18.60 10.19 15.08
CA VAL A 197 18.65 9.99 13.63
C VAL A 197 17.79 11.01 12.86
N LEU A 198 17.31 12.05 13.53
CA LEU A 198 16.35 13.01 12.99
C LEU A 198 16.79 13.63 11.67
N ALA A 199 18.09 13.92 11.50
CA ALA A 199 18.63 14.53 10.29
C ALA A 199 18.54 13.68 9.02
N ILE A 200 18.33 12.38 9.17
CA ILE A 200 18.20 11.41 8.05
C ILE A 200 16.80 10.79 7.98
N CYS A 201 15.87 11.25 8.83
CA CYS A 201 14.48 10.79 8.77
C CYS A 201 13.79 11.36 7.53
N ARG A 202 12.76 10.64 7.10
CA ARG A 202 11.75 11.16 6.17
C ARG A 202 10.66 11.86 6.97
N ILE A 203 10.20 13.00 6.48
CA ILE A 203 9.08 13.74 7.07
C ILE A 203 7.99 13.86 6.01
N VAL A 204 6.83 13.30 6.30
CA VAL A 204 5.65 13.33 5.41
C VAL A 204 4.54 14.09 6.11
N ILE A 205 3.97 15.06 5.42
CA ILE A 205 2.93 15.96 5.92
C ILE A 205 1.63 15.72 5.16
N THR A 206 0.56 15.53 5.89
CA THR A 206 -0.82 15.49 5.39
C THR A 206 -1.68 16.48 6.17
N SER A 207 -2.92 16.68 5.79
CA SER A 207 -3.86 17.52 6.56
C SER A 207 -4.21 16.94 7.95
N ARG A 208 -3.94 15.66 8.20
CA ARG A 208 -4.28 14.95 9.44
C ARG A 208 -3.11 14.73 10.39
N GLU A 209 -1.92 14.51 9.83
CA GLU A 209 -0.72 14.17 10.61
C GLU A 209 0.57 14.55 9.91
N ILE A 210 1.62 14.69 10.71
CA ILE A 210 3.02 14.71 10.25
C ILE A 210 3.66 13.43 10.76
N ALA A 211 4.16 12.61 9.84
CA ALA A 211 4.94 11.41 10.14
C ALA A 211 6.44 11.70 9.99
N ILE A 212 7.25 11.37 11.00
CA ILE A 212 8.73 11.45 10.95
C ILE A 212 9.25 10.04 11.14
N THR A 213 9.75 9.45 10.06
CA THR A 213 10.11 8.03 9.98
C THR A 213 11.57 7.85 9.61
N PRO A 214 12.38 7.16 10.43
CA PRO A 214 13.74 6.76 10.04
C PRO A 214 13.74 5.86 8.79
N PRO A 215 14.81 5.85 7.97
CA PRO A 215 14.94 4.96 6.81
C PRO A 215 14.78 3.47 7.15
N CYS A 216 15.32 3.05 8.30
CA CYS A 216 15.07 1.78 8.95
C CYS A 216 14.79 2.02 10.44
N PRO A 217 14.01 1.16 11.13
CA PRO A 217 13.81 1.28 12.56
C PRO A 217 15.14 1.29 13.31
N PRO A 218 15.39 2.24 14.23
CA PRO A 218 16.64 2.34 15.00
C PRO A 218 16.71 1.30 16.12
N ILE A 219 16.65 0.01 15.76
CA ILE A 219 16.68 -1.12 16.70
C ILE A 219 17.97 -1.19 17.52
N GLY A 220 19.06 -0.58 17.05
CA GLY A 220 20.30 -0.43 17.79
C GLY A 220 20.11 0.31 19.13
N HIS A 221 19.06 1.13 19.26
CA HIS A 221 18.65 1.75 20.52
C HIS A 221 18.24 0.71 21.58
N VAL A 222 17.76 -0.46 21.16
CA VAL A 222 17.42 -1.60 22.04
C VAL A 222 18.65 -2.48 22.16
N THR A 223 19.61 -2.04 22.96
CA THR A 223 20.95 -2.62 23.03
C THR A 223 20.95 -4.11 23.35
N ALA A 224 20.11 -4.54 24.31
CA ALA A 224 20.01 -5.96 24.69
C ALA A 224 19.54 -6.85 23.52
N PHE A 225 18.61 -6.34 22.66
CA PHE A 225 18.15 -7.07 21.47
C PHE A 225 19.27 -7.22 20.44
N SER A 226 20.01 -6.14 20.18
CA SER A 226 21.12 -6.13 19.21
C SER A 226 22.27 -7.04 19.66
N GLN A 227 22.50 -7.17 20.96
CA GLN A 227 23.54 -8.01 21.57
C GLN A 227 23.10 -9.44 21.85
N ALA A 228 21.81 -9.80 21.65
CA ALA A 228 21.30 -11.14 21.91
C ALA A 228 22.03 -12.19 21.07
N LYS A 229 22.47 -13.27 21.74
CA LYS A 229 23.22 -14.36 21.09
C LYS A 229 22.40 -15.16 20.10
N ARG A 230 21.08 -15.27 20.35
CA ARG A 230 20.12 -15.98 19.49
C ARG A 230 18.87 -15.13 19.29
N ARG A 231 18.58 -14.86 18.01
CA ARG A 231 17.34 -14.16 17.59
C ARG A 231 16.58 -15.06 16.64
N ILE A 232 15.39 -15.47 17.02
CA ILE A 232 14.52 -16.37 16.26
C ILE A 232 13.28 -15.59 15.84
N TYR A 233 12.94 -15.66 14.57
CA TYR A 233 11.77 -15.04 13.98
C TYR A 233 10.83 -16.15 13.57
N LEU A 234 9.65 -16.23 14.19
CA LEU A 234 8.55 -17.10 13.78
C LEU A 234 7.65 -16.32 12.82
N THR A 235 7.40 -16.87 11.67
CA THR A 235 6.60 -16.18 10.65
C THR A 235 5.63 -17.14 9.96
N ALA A 236 4.55 -16.61 9.40
CA ALA A 236 3.74 -17.31 8.42
C ALA A 236 4.50 -17.43 7.09
N THR A 237 4.02 -18.27 6.20
CA THR A 237 4.57 -18.38 4.84
C THR A 237 4.18 -17.16 4.04
N LEU A 238 5.10 -16.19 3.88
CA LEU A 238 4.95 -15.01 3.04
C LEU A 238 5.99 -15.02 1.92
N SER A 239 5.73 -14.27 0.87
CA SER A 239 6.57 -14.23 -0.33
C SER A 239 7.82 -13.37 -0.19
N ASP A 240 7.77 -12.30 0.59
CA ASP A 240 8.88 -11.37 0.82
C ASP A 240 9.20 -11.26 2.32
N ASP A 241 10.42 -11.65 2.67
CA ASP A 241 10.95 -11.61 4.02
C ASP A 241 11.99 -10.48 4.21
N SER A 242 12.19 -9.63 3.19
CA SER A 242 13.17 -8.53 3.21
C SER A 242 13.01 -7.62 4.42
N VAL A 243 11.78 -7.43 4.89
CA VAL A 243 11.45 -6.63 6.09
C VAL A 243 12.10 -7.16 7.37
N LEU A 244 12.40 -8.45 7.47
CA LEU A 244 13.14 -8.98 8.62
C LEU A 244 14.59 -8.50 8.63
N VAL A 245 15.16 -8.28 7.45
CA VAL A 245 16.51 -7.72 7.29
C VAL A 245 16.50 -6.21 7.53
N THR A 246 15.64 -5.46 6.86
CA THR A 246 15.60 -4.00 6.97
C THR A 246 15.15 -3.51 8.34
N ASP A 247 14.17 -4.17 8.96
CA ASP A 247 13.49 -3.66 10.14
C ASP A 247 13.98 -4.30 11.43
N PHE A 248 14.26 -5.61 11.44
CA PHE A 248 14.81 -6.30 12.63
C PHE A 248 16.31 -6.56 12.56
N GLY A 249 16.99 -6.20 11.47
CA GLY A 249 18.42 -6.47 11.29
C GLY A 249 18.75 -7.97 11.34
N ALA A 250 17.87 -8.80 10.77
CA ALA A 250 18.13 -10.24 10.65
C ALA A 250 19.21 -10.49 9.59
N LEU A 251 19.98 -11.56 9.77
CA LEU A 251 21.01 -11.94 8.80
C LEU A 251 20.36 -12.42 7.49
N PRO A 252 20.69 -11.84 6.33
CA PRO A 252 20.07 -12.17 5.05
C PRO A 252 20.11 -13.66 4.72
N GLU A 253 21.23 -14.34 4.99
CA GLU A 253 21.41 -15.77 4.76
C GLU A 253 20.52 -16.65 5.65
N SER A 254 20.24 -16.20 6.89
CA SER A 254 19.32 -16.89 7.80
C SER A 254 17.86 -16.71 7.40
N VAL A 255 17.54 -15.60 6.75
CA VAL A 255 16.21 -15.32 6.21
C VAL A 255 15.99 -16.07 4.90
N ALA A 256 16.99 -16.07 4.01
CA ALA A 256 16.91 -16.78 2.73
C ALA A 256 16.78 -18.30 2.87
N LYS A 257 17.28 -18.89 3.99
CA LYS A 257 17.23 -20.32 4.27
C LYS A 257 16.44 -20.60 5.57
N PRO A 258 15.11 -20.41 5.56
CA PRO A 258 14.30 -20.65 6.74
C PRO A 258 14.24 -22.14 7.09
N ILE A 259 14.01 -22.44 8.37
CA ILE A 259 13.56 -23.74 8.82
C ILE A 259 12.07 -23.84 8.49
N THR A 260 11.66 -24.86 7.75
CA THR A 260 10.27 -25.07 7.33
C THR A 260 9.84 -26.50 7.62
N PRO A 261 8.54 -26.78 7.80
CA PRO A 261 8.02 -28.13 7.76
C PRO A 261 8.35 -28.82 6.44
N LEU A 262 8.31 -30.15 6.40
CA LEU A 262 8.60 -30.92 5.17
C LEU A 262 7.59 -30.67 4.05
N THR A 263 6.35 -30.27 4.40
CA THR A 263 5.28 -29.96 3.44
C THR A 263 4.71 -28.58 3.73
N ALA A 264 4.39 -27.81 2.68
CA ALA A 264 3.69 -26.54 2.77
C ALA A 264 2.18 -26.68 2.54
N GLY A 265 1.72 -27.88 2.23
CA GLY A 265 0.33 -28.19 1.91
C GLY A 265 -0.61 -28.35 3.12
N ASP A 266 -0.08 -28.21 4.33
CA ASP A 266 -0.85 -28.33 5.58
C ASP A 266 -1.62 -27.04 5.90
N ILE A 267 -2.40 -26.61 4.90
CA ILE A 267 -3.38 -25.54 5.04
C ILE A 267 -4.74 -26.08 4.58
N GLY A 268 -5.82 -25.60 5.18
CA GLY A 268 -7.15 -26.00 4.79
C GLY A 268 -7.54 -25.53 3.37
N GLU A 269 -8.67 -25.98 2.92
CA GLU A 269 -9.12 -25.79 1.55
C GLU A 269 -9.73 -24.39 1.36
N ARG A 270 -9.22 -23.64 0.39
CA ARG A 270 -9.80 -22.36 -0.02
C ARG A 270 -10.16 -22.38 -1.49
N MET A 271 -11.42 -22.08 -1.80
CA MET A 271 -11.81 -21.71 -3.15
C MET A 271 -11.66 -20.19 -3.27
N ILE A 272 -10.75 -19.70 -4.10
CA ILE A 272 -10.49 -18.27 -4.28
C ILE A 272 -11.11 -17.84 -5.61
N LEU A 273 -12.19 -17.09 -5.56
CA LEU A 273 -12.92 -16.61 -6.74
C LEU A 273 -12.74 -15.12 -6.92
N ALA A 274 -12.39 -14.71 -8.13
CA ALA A 274 -12.42 -13.32 -8.59
C ALA A 274 -13.49 -13.23 -9.70
N PRO A 275 -14.77 -12.95 -9.39
CA PRO A 275 -15.85 -13.02 -10.38
C PRO A 275 -15.61 -12.11 -11.60
N GLN A 276 -14.93 -10.97 -11.41
CA GLN A 276 -14.60 -10.04 -12.50
C GLN A 276 -13.43 -10.53 -13.37
N GLU A 277 -12.60 -11.48 -12.91
CA GLU A 277 -11.66 -12.21 -13.78
C GLU A 277 -12.44 -13.12 -14.76
N ILE A 278 -13.45 -13.82 -14.26
CA ILE A 278 -14.27 -14.75 -15.03
C ILE A 278 -15.16 -13.99 -16.01
N ASN A 279 -15.87 -12.98 -15.51
CA ASN A 279 -16.71 -12.09 -16.31
C ASN A 279 -16.50 -10.63 -15.92
N PRO A 280 -15.65 -9.89 -16.65
CA PRO A 280 -15.38 -8.45 -16.38
C PRO A 280 -16.62 -7.55 -16.47
N ALA A 281 -17.74 -8.01 -17.04
CA ALA A 281 -18.99 -7.25 -17.08
C ALA A 281 -19.78 -7.28 -15.77
N VAL A 282 -19.44 -8.19 -14.86
CA VAL A 282 -20.13 -8.30 -13.56
C VAL A 282 -19.73 -7.10 -12.68
N SER A 283 -20.73 -6.36 -12.25
CA SER A 283 -20.54 -5.22 -11.36
C SER A 283 -20.25 -5.65 -9.91
N GLY A 284 -19.56 -4.80 -9.16
CA GLY A 284 -19.36 -5.06 -7.73
C GLY A 284 -20.67 -5.18 -6.95
N ASP A 285 -21.72 -4.46 -7.35
CA ASP A 285 -23.03 -4.51 -6.67
C ASP A 285 -23.76 -5.84 -6.89
N GLU A 286 -23.65 -6.41 -8.08
CA GLU A 286 -24.18 -7.76 -8.35
C GLU A 286 -23.47 -8.80 -7.49
N ILE A 287 -22.14 -8.70 -7.34
CA ILE A 287 -21.38 -9.62 -6.48
C ILE A 287 -21.79 -9.45 -5.01
N ARG A 288 -21.92 -8.21 -4.51
CA ARG A 288 -22.36 -7.93 -3.13
C ARG A 288 -23.73 -8.51 -2.83
N LYS A 289 -24.67 -8.42 -3.77
CA LYS A 289 -26.01 -9.01 -3.65
C LYS A 289 -25.96 -10.52 -3.51
N GLU A 290 -25.16 -11.20 -4.30
CA GLU A 290 -25.00 -12.66 -4.23
C GLU A 290 -24.29 -13.10 -2.94
N VAL A 291 -23.28 -12.35 -2.50
CA VAL A 291 -22.61 -12.57 -1.20
C VAL A 291 -23.61 -12.43 -0.05
N ALA A 292 -24.46 -11.40 -0.09
CA ALA A 292 -25.53 -11.23 0.91
C ALA A 292 -26.56 -12.37 0.89
N ALA A 293 -26.76 -13.02 -0.24
CA ALA A 293 -27.59 -14.22 -0.29
C ALA A 293 -26.91 -15.43 0.40
N LEU A 294 -25.59 -15.60 0.25
CA LEU A 294 -24.81 -16.64 0.93
C LEU A 294 -24.75 -16.42 2.45
N SER A 295 -24.70 -15.17 2.92
CA SER A 295 -24.60 -14.87 4.34
C SER A 295 -25.82 -15.30 5.16
N ARG A 296 -26.94 -15.58 4.52
CA ARG A 296 -28.14 -16.15 5.17
C ARG A 296 -27.91 -17.56 5.72
N SER A 297 -26.98 -18.29 5.13
CA SER A 297 -26.66 -19.67 5.50
C SER A 297 -25.30 -19.85 6.14
N TYR A 298 -24.37 -18.92 5.86
CA TYR A 298 -22.97 -19.01 6.30
C TYR A 298 -22.51 -17.70 6.89
N ASN A 299 -21.81 -17.73 8.03
CA ASN A 299 -21.12 -16.56 8.53
C ASN A 299 -20.16 -16.03 7.46
N THR A 300 -20.37 -14.78 7.09
CA THR A 300 -19.65 -14.08 6.02
C THR A 300 -18.92 -12.89 6.58
N VAL A 301 -17.62 -12.82 6.35
CA VAL A 301 -16.81 -11.67 6.75
C VAL A 301 -16.33 -10.92 5.52
N VAL A 302 -16.63 -9.63 5.48
CA VAL A 302 -16.21 -8.73 4.42
C VAL A 302 -15.14 -7.80 4.96
N VAL A 303 -13.97 -7.78 4.34
CA VAL A 303 -12.90 -6.84 4.65
C VAL A 303 -12.86 -5.76 3.56
N VAL A 304 -13.00 -4.52 3.97
CA VAL A 304 -12.98 -3.34 3.09
C VAL A 304 -11.83 -2.40 3.44
N PRO A 305 -11.23 -1.67 2.48
CA PRO A 305 -10.08 -0.81 2.74
C PRO A 305 -10.41 0.46 3.52
N SER A 306 -11.65 0.97 3.47
CA SER A 306 -12.00 2.29 3.98
C SER A 306 -13.46 2.41 4.42
N ALA A 307 -13.78 3.49 5.13
CA ALA A 307 -15.15 3.82 5.51
C ALA A 307 -16.09 4.06 4.29
N PRO A 308 -15.69 4.76 3.22
CA PRO A 308 -16.48 4.84 1.99
C PRO A 308 -16.76 3.48 1.36
N SER A 309 -15.79 2.56 1.35
CA SER A 309 -16.01 1.18 0.87
C SER A 309 -16.98 0.40 1.77
N ARG A 310 -16.95 0.63 3.09
CA ARG A 310 -17.89 0.04 4.04
C ARG A 310 -19.34 0.49 3.77
N SER A 311 -19.55 1.75 3.38
CA SER A 311 -20.89 2.27 3.11
C SER A 311 -21.60 1.54 1.97
N ARG A 312 -20.86 0.96 1.01
CA ARG A 312 -21.40 0.14 -0.09
C ARG A 312 -22.07 -1.16 0.40
N TRP A 313 -21.75 -1.59 1.63
CA TRP A 313 -22.31 -2.77 2.27
C TRP A 313 -23.43 -2.46 3.25
N ALA A 314 -23.78 -1.18 3.47
CA ALA A 314 -24.74 -0.76 4.49
C ALA A 314 -26.13 -1.40 4.32
N ALA A 315 -26.54 -1.71 3.08
CA ALA A 315 -27.80 -2.36 2.80
C ALA A 315 -27.81 -3.89 3.03
N TYR A 316 -26.62 -4.48 3.24
CA TYR A 316 -26.43 -5.95 3.30
C TYR A 316 -25.86 -6.42 4.63
N ALA A 317 -25.16 -5.54 5.36
CA ALA A 317 -24.47 -5.89 6.60
C ALA A 317 -25.44 -6.12 7.74
N ASP A 318 -25.32 -7.27 8.43
CA ASP A 318 -25.97 -7.51 9.70
C ASP A 318 -25.23 -6.79 10.83
N GLU A 319 -23.89 -6.75 10.76
CA GLU A 319 -23.05 -5.99 11.69
C GLU A 319 -21.88 -5.29 10.97
N ALA A 320 -21.56 -4.06 11.40
CA ALA A 320 -20.43 -3.29 10.88
C ALA A 320 -19.68 -2.59 12.03
N PRO A 321 -18.96 -3.36 12.89
CA PRO A 321 -18.30 -2.83 14.07
C PRO A 321 -17.20 -1.83 13.70
N THR A 322 -17.07 -0.77 14.51
CA THR A 322 -16.11 0.32 14.30
C THR A 322 -15.03 0.41 15.37
N THR A 323 -15.31 -0.11 16.59
CA THR A 323 -14.33 -0.12 17.68
C THR A 323 -13.75 -1.51 17.91
N ASN A 324 -12.56 -1.57 18.51
CA ASN A 324 -11.93 -2.84 18.83
C ASN A 324 -12.79 -3.73 19.74
N GLU A 325 -13.48 -3.13 20.72
CA GLU A 325 -14.38 -3.84 21.65
C GLU A 325 -15.54 -4.50 20.89
N GLN A 326 -16.15 -3.76 19.96
CA GLN A 326 -17.22 -4.29 19.11
C GLN A 326 -16.73 -5.43 18.22
N ILE A 327 -15.53 -5.28 17.62
CA ILE A 327 -14.92 -6.32 16.79
C ILE A 327 -14.68 -7.58 17.61
N VAL A 328 -14.08 -7.46 18.80
CA VAL A 328 -13.83 -8.59 19.70
C VAL A 328 -15.14 -9.28 20.10
N ALA A 329 -16.18 -8.51 20.39
CA ALA A 329 -17.49 -9.04 20.79
C ALA A 329 -18.15 -9.85 19.66
N VAL A 330 -18.17 -9.32 18.41
CA VAL A 330 -18.76 -10.03 17.27
C VAL A 330 -17.96 -11.28 16.91
N VAL A 331 -16.64 -11.21 16.91
CA VAL A 331 -15.75 -12.36 16.64
C VAL A 331 -15.94 -13.46 17.68
N LYS A 332 -16.06 -13.11 18.96
CA LYS A 332 -16.34 -14.07 20.03
C LYS A 332 -17.68 -14.80 19.82
N ARG A 333 -18.73 -14.09 19.39
CA ARG A 333 -20.04 -14.70 19.06
C ARG A 333 -19.91 -15.66 17.88
N MET A 334 -19.23 -15.27 16.80
CA MET A 334 -19.01 -16.15 15.65
C MET A 334 -18.24 -17.41 16.04
N LYS A 335 -17.19 -17.28 16.85
CA LYS A 335 -16.39 -18.43 17.37
C LYS A 335 -17.18 -19.35 18.30
N SER A 336 -18.21 -18.88 18.95
CA SER A 336 -19.08 -19.71 19.79
C SER A 336 -20.15 -20.51 18.99
N GLY A 337 -20.08 -20.47 17.64
CA GLY A 337 -21.01 -21.17 16.77
C GLY A 337 -22.30 -20.42 16.48
N VAL A 338 -22.43 -19.16 16.91
CA VAL A 338 -23.59 -18.32 16.60
C VAL A 338 -23.53 -17.88 15.13
N HIS A 339 -24.63 -18.09 14.41
CA HIS A 339 -24.82 -17.52 13.10
C HIS A 339 -25.10 -16.02 13.22
N VAL A 340 -24.14 -15.17 12.82
CA VAL A 340 -24.26 -13.69 12.88
C VAL A 340 -24.68 -13.13 11.52
N GLY A 341 -24.42 -13.84 10.43
CA GLY A 341 -24.69 -13.39 9.07
C GLY A 341 -23.49 -12.66 8.45
N LEU A 342 -23.70 -11.45 7.89
CA LEU A 342 -22.71 -10.67 7.18
C LEU A 342 -22.12 -9.60 8.11
N VAL A 343 -20.81 -9.71 8.36
CA VAL A 343 -20.02 -8.78 9.18
C VAL A 343 -19.04 -8.01 8.32
N VAL A 344 -19.07 -6.67 8.36
CA VAL A 344 -18.16 -5.82 7.59
C VAL A 344 -17.08 -5.22 8.48
N LEU A 345 -15.81 -5.51 8.17
CA LEU A 345 -14.65 -5.04 8.90
C LEU A 345 -13.85 -4.05 8.03
N THR A 346 -13.51 -2.91 8.59
CA THR A 346 -12.70 -1.90 7.88
C THR A 346 -11.23 -2.10 8.18
N ASN A 347 -10.42 -2.32 7.12
CA ASN A 347 -8.96 -2.41 7.15
C ASN A 347 -8.40 -3.45 8.16
N ARG A 348 -9.06 -4.61 8.28
CA ARG A 348 -8.69 -5.70 9.19
C ARG A 348 -8.19 -6.93 8.43
N TYR A 349 -7.16 -6.73 7.62
CA TYR A 349 -6.48 -7.80 6.89
C TYR A 349 -5.63 -8.69 7.81
N ASP A 350 -5.30 -8.21 9.02
CA ASP A 350 -4.51 -8.89 10.06
C ASP A 350 -5.19 -8.87 11.44
N GLY A 351 -4.64 -9.60 12.41
CA GLY A 351 -5.04 -9.53 13.83
C GLY A 351 -6.39 -10.17 14.21
N ILE A 352 -7.15 -10.77 13.29
CA ILE A 352 -8.41 -11.45 13.57
C ILE A 352 -8.32 -12.90 13.13
N ASP A 353 -8.72 -13.82 13.99
CA ASP A 353 -8.76 -15.25 13.76
C ASP A 353 -10.20 -15.75 13.68
N LEU A 354 -10.56 -16.43 12.59
CA LEU A 354 -11.93 -16.79 12.25
C LEU A 354 -12.03 -18.28 11.81
N PRO A 355 -11.77 -19.23 12.72
CA PRO A 355 -11.72 -20.64 12.38
C PRO A 355 -13.12 -21.21 12.07
N GLN A 356 -13.18 -22.20 11.19
CA GLN A 356 -14.34 -23.03 10.92
C GLN A 356 -15.62 -22.22 10.63
N ASP A 357 -16.72 -22.49 11.33
CA ASP A 357 -18.03 -21.86 11.10
C ASP A 357 -18.06 -20.37 11.50
N ALA A 358 -16.99 -19.86 12.11
CA ALA A 358 -16.84 -18.41 12.32
C ALA A 358 -16.71 -17.63 11.00
N CYS A 359 -16.14 -18.24 9.93
CA CYS A 359 -16.08 -17.60 8.62
C CYS A 359 -15.99 -18.64 7.50
N ARG A 360 -17.12 -18.99 6.91
CA ARG A 360 -17.17 -19.87 5.73
C ARG A 360 -17.05 -19.11 4.42
N VAL A 361 -17.42 -17.83 4.41
CA VAL A 361 -17.29 -16.95 3.26
C VAL A 361 -16.50 -15.71 3.69
N LEU A 362 -15.35 -15.52 3.06
CA LEU A 362 -14.49 -14.35 3.25
C LEU A 362 -14.50 -13.50 1.99
N VAL A 363 -14.70 -12.21 2.14
CA VAL A 363 -14.73 -11.28 1.00
C VAL A 363 -13.65 -10.21 1.20
N LEU A 364 -12.83 -10.00 0.19
CA LEU A 364 -11.97 -8.82 0.10
C LEU A 364 -12.56 -7.89 -0.96
N ASP A 365 -13.10 -6.74 -0.57
CA ASP A 365 -13.71 -5.77 -1.48
C ASP A 365 -12.83 -4.54 -1.63
N GLY A 366 -11.88 -4.61 -2.57
CA GLY A 366 -10.88 -3.60 -2.87
C GLY A 366 -9.48 -3.93 -2.33
N LEU A 367 -8.48 -3.24 -2.86
CA LEU A 367 -7.10 -3.37 -2.40
C LEU A 367 -6.93 -2.82 -0.97
N PRO A 368 -6.06 -3.44 -0.13
CA PRO A 368 -5.70 -2.86 1.15
C PRO A 368 -5.22 -1.42 1.00
N GLY A 369 -5.84 -0.51 1.74
CA GLY A 369 -5.42 0.89 1.80
C GLY A 369 -4.17 1.09 2.65
N SER A 370 -3.49 2.22 2.46
CA SER A 370 -2.43 2.70 3.35
C SER A 370 -3.03 3.26 4.64
N PHE A 371 -2.36 3.05 5.78
CA PHE A 371 -2.83 3.54 7.08
C PHE A 371 -2.42 4.98 7.34
N SER A 372 -1.26 5.40 6.82
CA SER A 372 -0.69 6.73 7.03
C SER A 372 -0.25 7.39 5.73
N GLY A 373 -0.01 8.70 5.78
CA GLY A 373 0.58 9.45 4.67
C GLY A 373 1.97 8.91 4.27
N ASP A 374 2.78 8.50 5.24
CA ASP A 374 4.09 7.89 5.00
C ASP A 374 3.98 6.55 4.26
N GLU A 375 3.07 5.65 4.66
CA GLU A 375 2.83 4.39 3.94
C GLU A 375 2.35 4.64 2.52
N ARG A 376 1.49 5.66 2.31
CA ARG A 376 1.01 6.03 0.97
C ARG A 376 2.16 6.51 0.10
N LEU A 377 3.01 7.39 0.60
CA LEU A 377 4.21 7.83 -0.12
C LEU A 377 5.14 6.66 -0.46
N GLN A 378 5.39 5.76 0.51
CA GLN A 378 6.23 4.59 0.27
C GLN A 378 5.63 3.67 -0.80
N SER A 379 4.33 3.43 -0.76
CA SER A 379 3.65 2.65 -1.80
C SER A 379 3.82 3.28 -3.18
N LEU A 380 3.68 4.60 -3.31
CA LEU A 380 3.91 5.33 -4.56
C LEU A 380 5.36 5.22 -5.05
N LEU A 381 6.32 5.34 -4.13
CA LEU A 381 7.75 5.28 -4.44
C LEU A 381 8.25 3.88 -4.81
N THR A 382 7.73 2.83 -4.14
CA THR A 382 8.23 1.45 -4.29
C THR A 382 7.32 0.55 -5.12
N SER A 383 6.13 1.05 -5.56
CA SER A 383 5.27 0.30 -6.48
C SER A 383 6.03 0.03 -7.78
N ARG A 384 6.10 -1.25 -8.14
CA ARG A 384 6.69 -1.67 -9.41
C ARG A 384 5.78 -1.24 -10.58
N GLU A 385 6.20 -1.44 -11.80
CA GLU A 385 5.39 -1.21 -12.99
C GLU A 385 4.01 -1.91 -12.96
N SER A 386 3.85 -2.94 -12.11
CA SER A 386 2.56 -3.61 -11.89
C SER A 386 1.54 -2.75 -11.12
N GLY A 387 1.94 -1.61 -10.55
CA GLY A 387 1.07 -0.72 -9.77
C GLY A 387 0.71 -1.21 -8.38
N VAL A 388 1.31 -2.33 -7.90
CA VAL A 388 1.05 -2.92 -6.58
C VAL A 388 2.38 -3.17 -5.86
N ASP A 389 2.49 -2.72 -4.64
CA ASP A 389 3.68 -2.96 -3.81
C ASP A 389 3.65 -4.35 -3.12
N ASP A 390 4.81 -4.77 -2.60
CA ASP A 390 4.94 -6.07 -1.93
C ASP A 390 4.13 -6.13 -0.62
N ARG A 391 3.94 -5.01 0.07
CA ARG A 391 3.14 -4.92 1.30
C ARG A 391 1.65 -5.14 1.02
N GLN A 392 1.14 -4.62 -0.09
CA GLN A 392 -0.25 -4.86 -0.49
C GLN A 392 -0.49 -6.34 -0.79
N VAL A 393 0.42 -7.01 -1.52
CA VAL A 393 0.32 -8.45 -1.79
C VAL A 393 0.35 -9.24 -0.48
N GLN A 394 1.23 -8.90 0.46
CA GLN A 394 1.29 -9.53 1.77
C GLN A 394 -0.01 -9.36 2.57
N ARG A 395 -0.60 -8.16 2.58
CA ARG A 395 -1.89 -7.91 3.24
C ARG A 395 -3.03 -8.71 2.62
N ILE A 396 -3.04 -8.84 1.28
CA ILE A 396 -4.02 -9.69 0.59
C ILE A 396 -3.82 -11.15 0.99
N GLU A 397 -2.59 -11.66 0.99
CA GLU A 397 -2.26 -13.02 1.42
C GLU A 397 -2.71 -13.29 2.86
N GLN A 398 -2.41 -12.37 3.77
CA GLN A 398 -2.86 -12.42 5.16
C GLN A 398 -4.39 -12.41 5.26
N GLY A 399 -5.04 -11.52 4.50
CA GLY A 399 -6.49 -11.46 4.41
C GLY A 399 -7.10 -12.77 3.96
N ILE A 400 -6.63 -13.34 2.86
CA ILE A 400 -7.06 -14.63 2.33
C ILE A 400 -6.86 -15.77 3.35
N GLY A 401 -5.79 -15.69 4.18
CA GLY A 401 -5.47 -16.67 5.20
C GLY A 401 -6.39 -16.68 6.43
N ARG A 402 -7.31 -15.70 6.57
CA ARG A 402 -8.13 -15.57 7.80
C ARG A 402 -9.22 -16.61 7.94
N GLY A 403 -9.75 -17.10 6.84
CA GLY A 403 -10.87 -18.04 6.83
C GLY A 403 -10.49 -19.50 7.05
N VAL A 404 -9.19 -19.81 7.21
CA VAL A 404 -8.71 -21.20 7.33
C VAL A 404 -7.58 -21.29 8.34
N ARG A 405 -7.68 -22.23 9.31
CA ARG A 405 -6.73 -22.39 10.42
C ARG A 405 -6.16 -23.78 10.62
N SER A 406 -6.72 -24.78 9.98
CA SER A 406 -6.27 -26.18 10.07
C SER A 406 -6.48 -26.89 8.75
N ASN A 407 -5.88 -28.05 8.59
CA ASN A 407 -6.03 -28.91 7.38
C ASN A 407 -7.45 -29.37 7.12
N GLU A 408 -8.29 -29.39 8.14
CA GLU A 408 -9.69 -29.81 8.04
C GLU A 408 -10.63 -28.63 7.79
N ASP A 409 -10.10 -27.39 7.83
CA ASP A 409 -10.89 -26.19 7.64
C ASP A 409 -11.09 -25.89 6.16
N HIS A 410 -12.17 -25.18 5.84
CA HIS A 410 -12.48 -24.78 4.48
C HIS A 410 -13.20 -23.42 4.45
N CYS A 411 -12.94 -22.65 3.40
CA CYS A 411 -13.53 -21.34 3.21
C CYS A 411 -13.61 -21.00 1.71
N VAL A 412 -14.63 -20.23 1.33
CA VAL A 412 -14.69 -19.58 0.02
C VAL A 412 -14.21 -18.14 0.20
N VAL A 413 -13.24 -17.74 -0.61
CA VAL A 413 -12.72 -16.38 -0.66
C VAL A 413 -13.18 -15.71 -1.93
N ILE A 414 -13.83 -14.55 -1.82
CA ILE A 414 -14.33 -13.78 -2.96
C ILE A 414 -13.56 -12.45 -3.04
N LEU A 415 -12.92 -12.22 -4.17
CA LEU A 415 -12.16 -11.01 -4.45
C LEU A 415 -13.01 -10.06 -5.31
N ILE A 416 -13.34 -8.88 -4.81
CA ILE A 416 -14.16 -7.89 -5.51
C ILE A 416 -13.31 -6.68 -5.89
N GLY A 417 -13.38 -6.27 -7.14
CA GLY A 417 -12.70 -5.13 -7.71
C GLY A 417 -11.77 -5.51 -8.85
N PRO A 418 -11.73 -4.72 -9.93
CA PRO A 418 -10.91 -5.02 -11.12
C PRO A 418 -9.42 -5.13 -10.79
N ARG A 419 -8.92 -4.35 -9.84
CA ARG A 419 -7.53 -4.44 -9.37
C ARG A 419 -7.21 -5.77 -8.71
N LEU A 420 -8.08 -6.26 -7.80
CA LEU A 420 -7.90 -7.57 -7.18
C LEU A 420 -8.00 -8.69 -8.22
N ALA A 421 -8.94 -8.60 -9.16
CA ALA A 421 -9.08 -9.57 -10.25
C ALA A 421 -7.82 -9.57 -11.16
N LYS A 422 -7.24 -8.40 -11.45
CA LYS A 422 -6.00 -8.31 -12.24
C LYS A 422 -4.81 -8.98 -11.55
N LEU A 423 -4.67 -8.82 -10.22
CA LEU A 423 -3.59 -9.44 -9.45
C LEU A 423 -3.58 -10.97 -9.59
N THR A 424 -4.75 -11.57 -9.72
CA THR A 424 -4.87 -13.03 -9.86
C THR A 424 -4.46 -13.52 -11.24
N ILE A 425 -4.42 -12.68 -12.28
CA ILE A 425 -4.04 -13.07 -13.66
C ILE A 425 -2.63 -12.63 -14.08
N ASP A 426 -2.03 -11.62 -13.44
CA ASP A 426 -0.68 -11.18 -13.78
C ASP A 426 0.36 -12.19 -13.28
N PRO A 427 1.13 -12.86 -14.17
CA PRO A 427 2.11 -13.86 -13.77
C PRO A 427 3.22 -13.31 -12.85
N ARG A 428 3.54 -12.00 -12.95
CA ARG A 428 4.55 -11.36 -12.10
C ARG A 428 4.03 -11.20 -10.67
N THR A 429 2.76 -10.84 -10.53
CA THR A 429 2.12 -10.69 -9.22
C THR A 429 1.80 -12.04 -8.59
N LEU A 430 1.36 -13.02 -9.38
CA LEU A 430 1.07 -14.38 -8.89
C LEU A 430 2.27 -15.02 -8.19
N LYS A 431 3.47 -14.85 -8.74
CA LYS A 431 4.72 -15.38 -8.14
C LYS A 431 5.03 -14.78 -6.75
N ARG A 432 4.36 -13.70 -6.39
CA ARG A 432 4.51 -13.02 -5.10
C ARG A 432 3.57 -13.56 -4.01
N PHE A 433 2.63 -14.45 -4.36
CA PHE A 433 1.82 -15.19 -3.40
C PHE A 433 2.55 -16.47 -2.95
N SER A 434 2.16 -17.01 -1.79
CA SER A 434 2.69 -18.30 -1.34
C SER A 434 2.35 -19.43 -2.32
N PRO A 435 3.16 -20.50 -2.39
CA PRO A 435 2.92 -21.63 -3.28
C PRO A 435 1.53 -22.26 -3.09
N ALA A 436 1.06 -22.31 -1.87
CA ALA A 436 -0.26 -22.85 -1.55
C ALA A 436 -1.39 -21.94 -2.07
N THR A 437 -1.28 -20.62 -1.94
CA THR A 437 -2.25 -19.68 -2.49
C THR A 437 -2.21 -19.69 -4.02
N GLN A 438 -1.03 -19.78 -4.64
CA GLN A 438 -0.89 -19.95 -6.08
C GLN A 438 -1.60 -21.20 -6.57
N ALA A 439 -1.41 -22.35 -5.90
CA ALA A 439 -2.05 -23.61 -6.24
C ALA A 439 -3.58 -23.55 -6.14
N GLN A 440 -4.11 -22.89 -5.11
CA GLN A 440 -5.55 -22.73 -4.90
C GLN A 440 -6.17 -21.74 -5.90
N LEU A 441 -5.47 -20.67 -6.28
CA LEU A 441 -5.88 -19.77 -7.37
C LEU A 441 -5.93 -20.53 -8.71
N GLU A 442 -4.89 -21.31 -9.01
CA GLU A 442 -4.84 -22.11 -10.23
C GLU A 442 -5.95 -23.17 -10.29
N LEU A 443 -6.23 -23.84 -9.16
CA LEU A 443 -7.35 -24.77 -9.06
C LEU A 443 -8.69 -24.08 -9.32
N SER A 444 -8.93 -22.96 -8.66
CA SER A 444 -10.15 -22.17 -8.83
C SER A 444 -10.35 -21.75 -10.29
N ARG A 445 -9.29 -21.33 -10.97
CA ARG A 445 -9.30 -21.05 -12.41
C ARG A 445 -9.64 -22.27 -13.26
N THR A 446 -9.00 -23.39 -12.97
CA THR A 446 -9.26 -24.64 -13.73
C THR A 446 -10.75 -24.99 -13.69
N VAL A 447 -11.37 -24.83 -12.54
CA VAL A 447 -12.82 -25.08 -12.37
C VAL A 447 -13.66 -24.03 -13.10
N THR A 448 -13.23 -22.75 -13.11
CA THR A 448 -14.03 -21.66 -13.69
C THR A 448 -13.73 -21.38 -15.17
N THR A 449 -12.63 -21.89 -15.73
CA THR A 449 -12.23 -21.65 -17.14
C THR A 449 -13.31 -22.09 -18.13
N SER A 450 -14.04 -23.17 -17.83
CA SER A 450 -15.15 -23.66 -18.68
C SER A 450 -16.41 -22.80 -18.61
N MET A 451 -16.47 -21.83 -17.66
CA MET A 451 -17.68 -21.04 -17.42
C MET A 451 -17.81 -19.86 -18.41
N GLY A 452 -16.71 -19.37 -18.98
CA GLY A 452 -16.74 -18.21 -19.88
C GLY A 452 -17.35 -16.97 -19.20
N ALA A 453 -17.95 -16.09 -19.97
CA ALA A 453 -18.59 -14.86 -19.47
C ALA A 453 -20.01 -15.11 -18.92
N LYS A 454 -20.12 -16.03 -17.95
CA LYS A 454 -21.42 -16.39 -17.36
C LYS A 454 -21.92 -15.36 -16.34
N PRO A 455 -23.25 -15.32 -16.10
CA PRO A 455 -23.83 -14.47 -15.07
C PRO A 455 -23.28 -14.80 -13.68
N ILE A 456 -23.31 -13.81 -12.78
CA ILE A 456 -22.76 -13.96 -11.43
C ILE A 456 -23.39 -15.12 -10.66
N GLY A 457 -24.67 -15.40 -10.82
CA GLY A 457 -25.36 -16.52 -10.15
C GLY A 457 -24.72 -17.87 -10.44
N GLU A 458 -24.36 -18.16 -11.71
CA GLU A 458 -23.70 -19.39 -12.10
C GLU A 458 -22.25 -19.48 -11.55
N ILE A 459 -21.55 -18.33 -11.48
CA ILE A 459 -20.22 -18.26 -10.85
C ILE A 459 -20.34 -18.60 -9.35
N MET A 460 -21.36 -18.07 -8.67
CA MET A 460 -21.58 -18.31 -7.25
C MET A 460 -22.08 -19.72 -6.94
N ASP A 461 -22.65 -20.45 -7.90
CA ASP A 461 -22.97 -21.85 -7.72
C ASP A 461 -21.71 -22.72 -7.52
N THR A 462 -20.59 -22.34 -8.13
CA THR A 462 -19.28 -22.96 -7.85
C THR A 462 -18.85 -22.74 -6.40
N ALA A 463 -19.06 -21.54 -5.86
CA ALA A 463 -18.83 -21.26 -4.43
C ALA A 463 -19.68 -22.16 -3.53
N LYS A 464 -20.95 -22.37 -3.87
CA LYS A 464 -21.87 -23.27 -3.12
C LYS A 464 -21.40 -24.73 -3.12
N GLN A 465 -20.83 -25.22 -4.23
CA GLN A 465 -20.23 -26.56 -4.29
C GLN A 465 -19.08 -26.71 -3.30
N ALA A 466 -18.19 -25.72 -3.21
CA ALA A 466 -17.11 -25.74 -2.23
C ALA A 466 -17.63 -25.68 -0.78
N LEU A 467 -18.62 -24.82 -0.52
CA LEU A 467 -19.24 -24.68 0.81
C LEU A 467 -20.00 -25.95 1.26
N SER A 468 -20.67 -26.64 0.33
CA SER A 468 -21.36 -27.90 0.61
C SER A 468 -20.42 -29.11 0.72
N ARG A 469 -19.09 -28.90 0.57
CA ARG A 469 -18.10 -29.98 0.61
C ARG A 469 -18.33 -31.04 -0.46
N ASP A 470 -18.66 -30.62 -1.69
CA ASP A 470 -18.77 -31.55 -2.82
C ASP A 470 -17.53 -32.45 -2.90
N SER A 471 -17.79 -33.78 -3.08
CA SER A 471 -16.72 -34.80 -3.01
C SER A 471 -15.64 -34.61 -4.08
N ASP A 472 -16.03 -34.14 -5.27
CA ASP A 472 -15.08 -33.92 -6.37
C ASP A 472 -14.24 -32.70 -6.12
N TRP A 473 -14.86 -31.63 -5.60
CA TRP A 473 -14.11 -30.44 -5.15
C TRP A 473 -13.09 -30.80 -4.08
N VAL A 474 -13.50 -31.47 -3.01
CA VAL A 474 -12.61 -31.85 -1.89
C VAL A 474 -11.45 -32.71 -2.39
N ARG A 475 -11.71 -33.68 -3.28
CA ARG A 475 -10.65 -34.52 -3.86
C ARG A 475 -9.63 -33.69 -4.68
N LEU A 476 -10.12 -32.78 -5.52
CA LEU A 476 -9.29 -31.93 -6.36
C LEU A 476 -8.46 -30.97 -5.50
N ALA A 477 -9.08 -30.33 -4.52
CA ALA A 477 -8.39 -29.38 -3.62
C ALA A 477 -7.27 -30.07 -2.81
N LYS A 478 -7.56 -31.22 -2.20
CA LYS A 478 -6.55 -32.01 -1.47
C LYS A 478 -5.43 -32.51 -2.38
N SER A 479 -5.77 -33.00 -3.58
CA SER A 479 -4.76 -33.42 -4.56
C SER A 479 -3.84 -32.27 -4.99
N LYS A 480 -4.39 -31.07 -5.18
CA LYS A 480 -3.61 -29.89 -5.61
C LYS A 480 -2.69 -29.36 -4.50
N LEU A 481 -3.11 -29.47 -3.24
CA LEU A 481 -2.32 -29.05 -2.08
C LEU A 481 -1.28 -30.09 -1.66
N HIS A 482 -1.50 -31.37 -2.00
CA HIS A 482 -0.58 -32.43 -1.64
C HIS A 482 0.78 -32.27 -2.32
N GLY A 483 1.86 -32.35 -1.53
CA GLY A 483 3.22 -32.33 -2.05
C GLY A 483 3.75 -30.95 -2.45
N ILE A 484 3.05 -29.85 -2.11
CA ILE A 484 3.57 -28.51 -2.33
C ILE A 484 4.84 -28.32 -1.50
N ALA A 485 5.94 -28.03 -2.19
CA ALA A 485 7.21 -27.73 -1.55
C ALA A 485 7.14 -26.40 -0.75
N PRO A 486 7.76 -26.33 0.43
CA PRO A 486 7.91 -25.06 1.14
C PRO A 486 8.66 -24.03 0.31
N GLN A 487 8.24 -22.79 0.36
CA GLN A 487 8.93 -21.70 -0.31
C GLN A 487 10.19 -21.32 0.47
N PRO A 488 11.36 -21.18 -0.18
CA PRO A 488 12.54 -20.59 0.44
C PRO A 488 12.24 -19.16 0.90
N GLY A 489 13.05 -18.63 1.82
CA GLY A 489 12.97 -17.22 2.16
C GLY A 489 13.39 -16.37 0.98
N PHE A 490 12.67 -15.28 0.73
CA PHE A 490 13.04 -14.30 -0.28
C PHE A 490 13.56 -13.04 0.41
N VAL A 491 14.76 -12.60 0.02
CA VAL A 491 15.37 -11.34 0.47
C VAL A 491 15.76 -10.57 -0.79
N SER A 492 15.19 -9.38 -0.97
CA SER A 492 15.55 -8.50 -2.08
C SER A 492 17.02 -8.07 -1.98
N GLN A 493 17.67 -7.90 -3.12
CA GLN A 493 19.10 -7.56 -3.18
C GLN A 493 19.45 -6.22 -2.52
N PHE A 494 18.50 -5.31 -2.36
CA PHE A 494 18.70 -4.02 -1.70
C PHE A 494 18.41 -4.01 -0.20
N ALA A 495 17.82 -5.07 0.37
CA ALA A 495 17.42 -5.08 1.80
C ALA A 495 18.63 -4.95 2.74
N ALA A 496 19.66 -5.75 2.52
CA ALA A 496 20.88 -5.66 3.32
C ALA A 496 21.64 -4.34 3.11
N PRO A 497 21.86 -3.85 1.88
CA PRO A 497 22.40 -2.52 1.63
C PRO A 497 21.66 -1.39 2.35
N LEU A 498 20.32 -1.37 2.32
CA LEU A 498 19.53 -0.36 3.04
C LEU A 498 19.78 -0.40 4.54
N ARG A 499 19.73 -1.59 5.15
CA ARG A 499 19.97 -1.74 6.58
C ARG A 499 21.39 -1.35 6.96
N HIS A 500 22.41 -1.85 6.26
CA HIS A 500 23.81 -1.55 6.54
C HIS A 500 24.14 -0.07 6.30
N ALA A 501 23.56 0.56 5.29
CA ALA A 501 23.72 2.00 5.05
C ALA A 501 23.15 2.82 6.22
N PHE A 502 21.97 2.45 6.70
CA PHE A 502 21.37 3.11 7.86
C PHE A 502 22.23 2.92 9.11
N ASP A 503 22.67 1.70 9.41
CA ASP A 503 23.52 1.42 10.57
C ASP A 503 24.87 2.18 10.50
N ALA A 504 25.49 2.25 9.32
CA ALA A 504 26.68 3.05 9.08
C ALA A 504 26.43 4.54 9.33
N ALA A 505 25.31 5.08 8.81
CA ALA A 505 24.94 6.48 8.98
C ALA A 505 24.68 6.85 10.45
N VAL A 506 24.03 5.97 11.22
CA VAL A 506 23.83 6.15 12.68
C VAL A 506 25.17 6.31 13.42
N MET A 507 26.22 5.64 12.93
CA MET A 507 27.59 5.75 13.47
C MET A 507 28.40 6.89 12.84
N GLY A 508 27.79 7.77 12.03
CA GLY A 508 28.44 8.87 11.33
C GLY A 508 29.19 8.47 10.05
N GLY A 509 29.14 7.22 9.64
CA GLY A 509 29.81 6.69 8.45
C GLY A 509 29.07 6.98 7.13
N PHE A 510 28.74 8.22 6.83
CA PHE A 510 27.93 8.60 5.66
C PHE A 510 28.58 8.23 4.33
N VAL A 511 29.91 8.23 4.22
CA VAL A 511 30.63 7.79 3.00
C VAL A 511 30.34 6.31 2.72
N THR A 512 30.40 5.48 3.76
CA THR A 512 30.08 4.05 3.64
C THR A 512 28.60 3.85 3.29
N ALA A 513 27.70 4.59 3.93
CA ALA A 513 26.28 4.53 3.69
C ALA A 513 25.93 4.89 2.22
N ALA A 514 26.48 5.98 1.72
CA ALA A 514 26.29 6.42 0.34
C ALA A 514 26.82 5.38 -0.65
N LYS A 515 28.01 4.81 -0.43
CA LYS A 515 28.58 3.78 -1.30
C LYS A 515 27.71 2.52 -1.37
N LEU A 516 27.24 2.01 -0.22
CA LEU A 516 26.39 0.82 -0.17
C LEU A 516 25.12 0.99 -1.01
N LEU A 517 24.52 2.19 -0.99
CA LEU A 517 23.33 2.47 -1.80
C LEU A 517 23.63 2.75 -3.26
N ALA A 518 24.77 3.34 -3.59
CA ALA A 518 25.22 3.46 -4.98
C ALA A 518 25.36 2.07 -5.62
N ASP A 519 25.99 1.12 -4.92
CA ASP A 519 26.14 -0.27 -5.39
C ASP A 519 24.76 -0.96 -5.54
N ALA A 520 23.83 -0.71 -4.63
CA ALA A 520 22.46 -1.24 -4.72
C ALA A 520 21.67 -0.67 -5.89
N VAL A 521 21.85 0.61 -6.23
CA VAL A 521 21.26 1.27 -7.40
C VAL A 521 21.72 0.59 -8.70
N GLU A 522 23.00 0.30 -8.81
CA GLU A 522 23.54 -0.35 -10.03
C GLU A 522 23.05 -1.80 -10.19
N ALA A 523 22.73 -2.48 -9.09
CA ALA A 523 22.23 -3.85 -9.09
C ALA A 523 20.71 -3.97 -9.37
N GLU A 524 19.93 -2.87 -9.33
CA GLU A 524 18.49 -2.90 -9.53
C GLU A 524 18.12 -2.72 -11.01
N ASP A 525 17.18 -3.52 -11.51
CA ASP A 525 16.71 -3.49 -12.89
C ASP A 525 15.40 -2.71 -13.08
N ASP A 526 14.52 -2.70 -12.07
CA ASP A 526 13.24 -1.96 -12.14
C ASP A 526 13.53 -0.45 -12.07
N VAL A 527 13.22 0.27 -13.14
CA VAL A 527 13.55 1.70 -13.30
C VAL A 527 12.95 2.55 -12.18
N LYS A 528 11.69 2.27 -11.81
CA LYS A 528 11.00 3.06 -10.77
C LYS A 528 11.60 2.82 -9.38
N LEU A 529 11.91 1.57 -9.07
CA LEU A 529 12.57 1.19 -7.82
C LEU A 529 14.01 1.73 -7.76
N LYS A 530 14.71 1.73 -8.90
CA LYS A 530 16.03 2.34 -9.05
C LYS A 530 16.01 3.84 -8.72
N GLY A 531 15.00 4.58 -9.21
CA GLY A 531 14.81 5.98 -8.87
C GLY A 531 14.58 6.20 -7.36
N TRP A 532 13.79 5.32 -6.71
CA TRP A 532 13.63 5.36 -5.26
C TRP A 532 14.95 5.12 -4.52
N LEU A 533 15.73 4.09 -4.91
CA LEU A 533 17.03 3.80 -4.31
C LEU A 533 18.03 4.96 -4.50
N ARG A 534 18.00 5.64 -5.67
CA ARG A 534 18.81 6.85 -5.89
C ARG A 534 18.43 7.97 -4.92
N GLN A 535 17.15 8.13 -4.60
CA GLN A 535 16.76 9.11 -3.57
C GLN A 535 17.28 8.69 -2.19
N GLN A 536 17.25 7.39 -1.83
CA GLN A 536 17.84 6.92 -0.58
C GLN A 536 19.36 7.18 -0.55
N HIS A 537 20.05 6.94 -1.67
CA HIS A 537 21.47 7.28 -1.84
C HIS A 537 21.71 8.78 -1.63
N ALA A 538 20.90 9.63 -2.25
CA ALA A 538 21.03 11.08 -2.15
C ALA A 538 20.89 11.61 -0.71
N ILE A 539 20.06 10.97 0.13
CA ILE A 539 19.89 11.34 1.55
C ILE A 539 21.22 11.26 2.32
N TYR A 540 21.99 10.19 2.13
CA TYR A 540 23.26 10.02 2.80
C TYR A 540 24.38 10.82 2.13
N LEU A 541 24.34 10.93 0.81
CA LEU A 541 25.29 11.72 0.03
C LEU A 541 25.20 13.23 0.37
N ASP A 542 24.00 13.75 0.65
CA ASP A 542 23.77 15.14 1.06
C ASP A 542 24.52 15.52 2.36
N GLN A 543 24.79 14.55 3.23
CA GLN A 543 25.58 14.77 4.44
C GLN A 543 27.07 15.02 4.15
N ILE A 544 27.55 14.75 2.93
CA ILE A 544 28.96 14.79 2.52
C ILE A 544 29.15 15.79 1.39
N ASP A 545 28.38 15.64 0.32
CA ASP A 545 28.41 16.46 -0.90
C ASP A 545 27.00 16.82 -1.35
N PRO A 546 26.44 17.95 -0.86
CA PRO A 546 25.11 18.41 -1.24
C PRO A 546 24.92 18.63 -2.74
N SER A 547 25.96 19.04 -3.47
CA SER A 547 25.87 19.28 -4.91
C SER A 547 25.66 17.97 -5.66
N GLN A 548 26.49 16.97 -5.37
CA GLN A 548 26.38 15.65 -5.99
C GLN A 548 25.06 14.96 -5.61
N ALA A 549 24.56 15.18 -4.38
CA ALA A 549 23.25 14.66 -3.96
C ALA A 549 22.11 15.21 -4.83
N GLN A 550 22.15 16.48 -5.23
CA GLN A 550 21.17 17.07 -6.13
C GLN A 550 21.27 16.50 -7.55
N ASP A 551 22.48 16.20 -8.04
CA ASP A 551 22.65 15.54 -9.34
C ASP A 551 22.07 14.12 -9.36
N VAL A 552 22.31 13.35 -8.30
CA VAL A 552 21.74 12.02 -8.10
C VAL A 552 20.21 12.10 -8.03
N LEU A 553 19.67 13.08 -7.29
CA LEU A 553 18.22 13.27 -7.16
C LEU A 553 17.58 13.67 -8.49
N ARG A 554 18.25 14.45 -9.34
CA ARG A 554 17.75 14.78 -10.68
C ARG A 554 17.54 13.53 -11.53
N VAL A 555 18.49 12.59 -11.49
CA VAL A 555 18.35 11.30 -12.18
C VAL A 555 17.22 10.49 -11.54
N ALA A 556 17.15 10.41 -10.21
CA ALA A 556 16.08 9.72 -9.49
C ALA A 556 14.69 10.21 -9.95
N ARG A 557 14.52 11.51 -10.14
CA ARG A 557 13.26 12.12 -10.57
C ARG A 557 12.85 11.69 -11.99
N THR A 558 13.80 11.50 -12.91
CA THR A 558 13.51 11.01 -14.27
C THR A 558 13.11 9.53 -14.28
N GLU A 559 13.61 8.74 -13.33
CA GLU A 559 13.30 7.32 -13.19
C GLU A 559 11.98 7.09 -12.39
N ASN A 560 11.70 7.97 -11.43
CA ASN A 560 10.51 7.89 -10.56
C ASN A 560 9.97 9.28 -10.21
N THR A 561 8.87 9.66 -10.82
CA THR A 561 8.24 10.98 -10.65
C THR A 561 7.65 11.23 -9.26
N HIS A 562 7.61 10.24 -8.37
CA HIS A 562 7.19 10.40 -6.96
C HIS A 562 8.36 10.78 -6.02
N THR A 563 9.61 10.76 -6.51
CA THR A 563 10.77 11.24 -5.72
C THR A 563 10.71 12.76 -5.55
N LEU A 564 11.49 13.28 -4.61
CA LEU A 564 11.59 14.71 -4.35
C LEU A 564 12.04 15.46 -5.62
N ARG A 565 11.54 16.69 -5.78
CA ARG A 565 12.01 17.62 -6.80
C ARG A 565 13.34 18.23 -6.39
N PRO A 566 14.38 18.17 -7.23
CA PRO A 566 15.68 18.76 -6.92
C PRO A 566 15.61 20.30 -6.91
N LEU A 567 16.60 20.93 -6.30
CA LEU A 567 16.72 22.42 -6.25
C LEU A 567 16.92 23.04 -7.65
N SER A 568 17.58 22.32 -8.56
CA SER A 568 17.77 22.77 -9.94
C SER A 568 16.50 22.57 -10.76
N ALA A 569 16.18 23.55 -11.60
CA ALA A 569 15.03 23.47 -12.50
C ALA A 569 15.09 22.21 -13.38
N LEU A 570 14.01 21.47 -13.42
CA LEU A 570 13.82 20.37 -14.35
C LEU A 570 13.35 20.91 -15.69
N THR A 571 13.81 20.28 -16.78
CA THR A 571 13.32 20.59 -18.13
C THR A 571 12.30 19.53 -18.54
N ILE A 572 11.16 19.98 -19.05
CA ILE A 572 10.15 19.10 -19.62
C ILE A 572 10.18 19.22 -21.15
N ARG A 573 10.06 18.10 -21.83
CA ARG A 573 9.93 18.07 -23.28
C ARG A 573 8.51 18.45 -23.65
N THR A 574 8.37 19.32 -24.66
CA THR A 574 7.05 19.58 -25.26
C THR A 574 6.55 18.35 -26.00
N ILE A 575 5.29 17.99 -25.77
CA ILE A 575 4.64 16.90 -26.48
C ILE A 575 3.94 17.41 -27.74
N ALA A 576 3.93 16.58 -28.78
CA ALA A 576 3.15 16.83 -29.99
C ALA A 576 2.75 15.47 -30.57
N THR A 577 1.48 15.31 -30.90
CA THR A 577 0.99 14.14 -31.62
C THR A 577 1.26 14.36 -33.10
N SER A 578 2.15 13.55 -33.66
CA SER A 578 2.54 13.59 -35.08
C SER A 578 1.91 12.46 -35.90
N ASP A 579 1.57 11.35 -35.23
CA ASP A 579 1.00 10.17 -35.86
C ASP A 579 -0.54 10.23 -35.85
N ASP A 580 -1.16 9.43 -36.71
CA ASP A 580 -2.60 9.22 -36.68
C ASP A 580 -3.04 8.65 -35.31
N GLN A 581 -4.16 9.15 -34.79
CA GLN A 581 -4.69 8.72 -33.49
C GLN A 581 -4.93 7.20 -33.46
N ALA A 582 -5.49 6.63 -34.53
CA ALA A 582 -5.81 5.21 -34.60
C ALA A 582 -4.55 4.34 -34.62
N ASP A 583 -3.50 4.75 -35.34
CA ASP A 583 -2.21 4.06 -35.39
C ASP A 583 -1.54 4.06 -34.01
N THR A 584 -1.54 5.19 -33.34
CA THR A 584 -0.96 5.34 -32.00
C THR A 584 -1.74 4.52 -30.97
N CYS A 585 -3.07 4.59 -31.00
CA CYS A 585 -3.96 3.80 -30.16
C CYS A 585 -3.71 2.29 -30.37
N ALA A 586 -3.70 1.80 -31.60
CA ALA A 586 -3.46 0.40 -31.95
C ALA A 586 -2.12 -0.11 -31.40
N ARG A 587 -1.06 0.66 -31.61
CA ARG A 587 0.30 0.35 -31.09
C ARG A 587 0.31 0.27 -29.56
N ARG A 588 -0.29 1.24 -28.86
CA ARG A 588 -0.31 1.27 -27.40
C ARG A 588 -1.18 0.16 -26.81
N LEU A 589 -2.35 -0.10 -27.38
CA LEU A 589 -3.20 -1.22 -26.96
C LEU A 589 -2.48 -2.57 -27.07
N THR A 590 -1.65 -2.75 -28.11
CA THR A 590 -0.87 -3.96 -28.32
C THR A 590 0.27 -4.09 -27.32
N THR A 591 0.93 -2.97 -26.99
CA THR A 591 2.08 -2.95 -26.07
C THR A 591 1.66 -3.06 -24.60
N MET A 592 0.63 -2.30 -24.20
CA MET A 592 0.19 -2.23 -22.80
C MET A 592 -0.60 -3.46 -22.36
N PHE A 593 -1.31 -4.11 -23.28
CA PHE A 593 -2.20 -5.25 -22.99
C PHE A 593 -1.78 -6.49 -23.80
N ALA A 594 -0.57 -7.00 -23.55
CA ALA A 594 0.00 -8.10 -24.32
C ALA A 594 -0.78 -9.44 -24.21
N SER A 595 -1.60 -9.66 -23.19
CA SER A 595 -2.26 -10.94 -22.91
C SER A 595 -3.78 -10.86 -22.90
N GLY A 596 -4.44 -11.39 -23.95
CA GLY A 596 -5.84 -11.79 -23.97
C GLY A 596 -6.93 -10.71 -23.77
N SER A 597 -8.17 -11.03 -24.17
CA SER A 597 -9.33 -10.13 -24.12
C SER A 597 -9.73 -9.72 -22.70
N SER A 598 -9.61 -10.61 -21.73
CA SER A 598 -9.93 -10.30 -20.32
C SER A 598 -8.94 -9.33 -19.70
N ALA A 599 -7.65 -9.42 -20.01
CA ALA A 599 -6.62 -8.53 -19.49
C ALA A 599 -6.84 -7.07 -19.96
N ILE A 600 -7.27 -6.89 -21.21
CA ILE A 600 -7.62 -5.56 -21.74
C ILE A 600 -8.79 -4.96 -20.96
N ARG A 601 -9.88 -5.70 -20.85
CA ARG A 601 -11.09 -5.23 -20.16
C ARG A 601 -10.82 -4.89 -18.70
N LEU A 602 -10.08 -5.74 -17.99
CA LEU A 602 -9.68 -5.47 -16.61
C LEU A 602 -8.76 -4.27 -16.49
N GLY A 603 -7.82 -4.09 -17.43
CA GLY A 603 -6.94 -2.91 -17.45
C GLY A 603 -7.69 -1.60 -17.65
N PHE A 604 -8.70 -1.60 -18.54
CA PHE A 604 -9.59 -0.43 -18.71
C PHE A 604 -10.45 -0.22 -17.47
N GLU A 605 -11.07 -1.25 -16.89
CA GLU A 605 -11.89 -1.12 -15.68
C GLU A 605 -11.06 -0.63 -14.48
N GLU A 606 -9.80 -1.06 -14.34
CA GLU A 606 -8.89 -0.54 -13.32
C GLU A 606 -8.66 0.97 -13.48
N MET A 607 -8.33 1.41 -14.69
CA MET A 607 -8.13 2.82 -15.00
C MET A 607 -9.41 3.63 -14.78
N LEU A 608 -10.57 3.11 -15.21
CA LEU A 608 -11.87 3.77 -15.05
C LEU A 608 -12.34 3.83 -13.60
N ASP A 609 -11.90 2.89 -12.75
CA ASP A 609 -12.21 2.92 -11.32
C ASP A 609 -11.52 4.09 -10.58
N ASP A 610 -10.41 4.60 -11.12
CA ASP A 610 -9.73 5.79 -10.61
C ASP A 610 -10.33 7.11 -11.15
N LEU A 611 -11.06 7.08 -12.26
CA LEU A 611 -11.69 8.27 -12.85
C LEU A 611 -13.05 8.57 -12.21
N LYS A 612 -13.02 8.87 -10.90
CA LYS A 612 -14.19 9.25 -10.09
C LYS A 612 -13.86 10.45 -9.21
N PHE A 613 -14.85 11.28 -8.92
CA PHE A 613 -14.69 12.35 -7.96
C PHE A 613 -14.61 11.77 -6.55
N ASP A 614 -13.39 11.72 -6.00
CA ASP A 614 -13.09 11.18 -4.68
C ASP A 614 -11.95 11.97 -4.04
N PRO A 615 -12.20 12.69 -2.93
CA PRO A 615 -11.17 13.49 -2.25
C PRO A 615 -9.95 12.68 -1.79
N ALA A 616 -10.11 11.39 -1.55
CA ALA A 616 -9.03 10.53 -1.08
C ALA A 616 -8.12 9.99 -2.22
N ARG A 617 -8.46 10.23 -3.50
CA ARG A 617 -7.82 9.56 -4.65
C ARG A 617 -7.48 10.53 -5.80
N THR A 618 -7.09 11.75 -5.49
CA THR A 618 -6.79 12.77 -6.51
C THR A 618 -5.56 12.42 -7.35
N GLU A 619 -4.50 11.89 -6.74
CA GLU A 619 -3.29 11.47 -7.45
C GLU A 619 -3.57 10.29 -8.41
N GLU A 620 -4.35 9.31 -7.97
CA GLU A 620 -4.77 8.18 -8.80
C GLU A 620 -5.64 8.64 -9.96
N PHE A 621 -6.51 9.62 -9.73
CA PHE A 621 -7.33 10.22 -10.78
C PHE A 621 -6.48 10.85 -11.87
N GLU A 622 -5.51 11.70 -11.51
CA GLU A 622 -4.64 12.38 -12.46
C GLU A 622 -3.73 11.38 -13.21
N ALA A 623 -3.25 10.36 -12.54
CA ALA A 623 -2.47 9.28 -13.15
C ALA A 623 -3.33 8.47 -14.15
N ALA A 624 -4.58 8.17 -13.79
CA ALA A 624 -5.52 7.49 -14.68
C ALA A 624 -5.89 8.36 -15.88
N LEU A 625 -6.01 9.67 -15.71
CA LEU A 625 -6.26 10.62 -16.78
C LEU A 625 -5.10 10.67 -17.78
N LEU A 626 -3.85 10.67 -17.30
CA LEU A 626 -2.66 10.51 -18.14
C LEU A 626 -2.75 9.23 -18.99
N GLN A 627 -3.04 8.10 -18.33
CA GLN A 627 -3.13 6.79 -19.01
C GLN A 627 -4.28 6.76 -20.02
N LEU A 628 -5.41 7.38 -19.70
CA LEU A 628 -6.55 7.48 -20.63
C LEU A 628 -6.14 8.21 -21.90
N GLY A 629 -5.48 9.36 -21.80
CA GLY A 629 -4.98 10.08 -22.97
C GLY A 629 -4.07 9.22 -23.84
N LEU A 630 -3.12 8.53 -23.19
CA LEU A 630 -2.19 7.64 -23.89
C LEU A 630 -2.92 6.47 -24.60
N VAL A 631 -3.82 5.78 -23.92
CA VAL A 631 -4.54 4.61 -24.46
C VAL A 631 -5.47 5.02 -25.60
N LEU A 632 -6.04 6.21 -25.58
CA LEU A 632 -6.85 6.74 -26.68
C LEU A 632 -6.03 7.22 -27.89
N GLY A 633 -4.70 7.13 -27.83
CA GLY A 633 -3.81 7.48 -28.95
C GLY A 633 -3.32 8.94 -28.94
N PHE A 634 -3.52 9.67 -27.86
CA PHE A 634 -3.00 11.03 -27.70
C PHE A 634 -1.63 11.02 -27.03
N GLU A 635 -0.78 12.01 -27.28
CA GLU A 635 0.34 12.27 -26.39
C GLU A 635 -0.19 12.95 -25.13
N SER A 636 0.20 12.42 -23.97
CA SER A 636 -0.28 12.86 -22.67
C SER A 636 0.87 13.02 -21.68
N GLN A 637 0.82 14.04 -20.83
CA GLN A 637 1.89 14.42 -19.90
C GLN A 637 1.30 15.07 -18.65
N ARG A 638 2.01 15.01 -17.53
CA ARG A 638 1.65 15.66 -16.26
C ARG A 638 2.71 16.71 -15.87
N PRO A 639 2.70 17.91 -16.49
CA PRO A 639 3.77 18.89 -16.28
C PRO A 639 3.93 19.30 -14.82
N GLU A 640 2.84 19.56 -14.10
CA GLU A 640 2.92 19.93 -12.68
C GLU A 640 3.57 18.81 -11.86
N ASN A 641 3.19 17.57 -12.05
CA ASN A 641 3.81 16.43 -11.37
C ASN A 641 5.29 16.26 -11.76
N GLU A 642 5.66 16.42 -13.04
CA GLU A 642 7.01 16.19 -13.55
C GLU A 642 8.00 17.27 -13.12
N ILE A 643 7.65 18.56 -13.29
CA ILE A 643 8.57 19.68 -13.10
C ILE A 643 8.12 20.73 -12.07
N GLY A 644 6.93 20.62 -11.51
CA GLY A 644 6.40 21.57 -10.53
C GLY A 644 5.70 22.79 -11.11
N GLU A 645 5.50 22.82 -12.41
CA GLU A 645 4.87 23.93 -13.12
C GLU A 645 3.99 23.42 -14.26
N GLY A 646 2.91 24.10 -14.52
CA GLY A 646 2.01 23.78 -15.63
C GLY A 646 0.73 23.07 -15.19
N PRO A 647 -0.04 22.52 -16.13
CA PRO A 647 -1.29 21.83 -15.83
C PRO A 647 -1.09 20.48 -15.15
N ASP A 648 -2.09 20.01 -14.40
CA ASP A 648 -2.15 18.64 -13.85
C ASP A 648 -2.02 17.59 -14.95
N ASN A 649 -2.69 17.84 -16.10
CA ASN A 649 -2.57 17.02 -17.30
C ASN A 649 -2.55 17.88 -18.56
N LEU A 650 -1.78 17.44 -19.55
CA LEU A 650 -1.73 18.05 -20.88
C LEU A 650 -1.91 16.97 -21.94
N TRP A 651 -2.93 17.09 -22.78
CA TRP A 651 -3.15 16.18 -23.90
C TRP A 651 -2.90 16.88 -25.24
N SER A 652 -2.07 16.30 -26.10
CA SER A 652 -1.95 16.72 -27.50
C SER A 652 -2.90 15.87 -28.34
N LEU A 653 -3.91 16.50 -28.93
CA LEU A 653 -4.96 15.84 -29.70
C LEU A 653 -4.64 15.71 -31.20
N GLY A 654 -3.50 16.22 -31.63
CA GLY A 654 -3.13 16.34 -33.04
C GLY A 654 -3.41 17.72 -33.63
N GLU A 655 -2.83 18.03 -34.79
CA GLU A 655 -3.03 19.28 -35.55
C GLU A 655 -2.82 20.57 -34.71
N GLY A 656 -1.92 20.51 -33.72
CA GLY A 656 -1.65 21.63 -32.82
C GLY A 656 -2.76 21.94 -31.82
N GLN A 657 -3.73 21.04 -31.63
CA GLN A 657 -4.79 21.15 -30.64
C GLN A 657 -4.41 20.47 -29.34
N TYR A 658 -4.66 21.13 -28.21
CA TYR A 658 -4.32 20.63 -26.87
C TYR A 658 -5.47 20.83 -25.89
N TRP A 659 -5.60 19.88 -24.96
CA TRP A 659 -6.33 20.12 -23.72
C TRP A 659 -5.33 20.45 -22.60
N VAL A 660 -5.50 21.62 -22.01
CA VAL A 660 -4.76 22.10 -20.84
C VAL A 660 -5.64 21.86 -19.62
N ILE A 661 -5.39 20.78 -18.88
CA ILE A 661 -6.32 20.21 -17.93
C ILE A 661 -5.89 20.53 -16.50
N GLU A 662 -6.81 21.10 -15.74
CA GLU A 662 -6.71 21.27 -14.29
C GLU A 662 -7.75 20.38 -13.62
N ALA A 663 -7.31 19.44 -12.77
CA ALA A 663 -8.15 18.40 -12.18
C ALA A 663 -8.48 18.70 -10.73
N LYS A 664 -9.74 18.93 -10.42
CA LYS A 664 -10.27 19.10 -9.06
C LYS A 664 -11.19 17.93 -8.69
N SER A 665 -10.67 16.71 -8.88
CA SER A 665 -11.41 15.48 -8.61
C SER A 665 -11.77 15.27 -7.13
N GLY A 666 -11.06 15.94 -6.22
CA GLY A 666 -11.37 15.98 -4.79
C GLY A 666 -12.39 17.03 -4.37
N ALA A 667 -12.85 17.89 -5.29
CA ALA A 667 -13.77 18.95 -4.96
C ALA A 667 -15.15 18.40 -4.54
N THR A 668 -15.66 18.91 -3.43
CA THR A 668 -17.00 18.60 -2.91
C THR A 668 -17.97 19.78 -3.06
N SER A 669 -17.46 20.93 -3.53
CA SER A 669 -18.24 22.14 -3.72
C SER A 669 -19.16 22.07 -4.94
N THR A 670 -20.32 22.74 -4.86
CA THR A 670 -21.28 22.86 -5.97
C THR A 670 -20.95 23.98 -6.95
N LYS A 671 -19.81 24.66 -6.74
CA LYS A 671 -19.32 25.76 -7.59
C LYS A 671 -17.80 25.76 -7.62
N ILE A 672 -17.25 26.23 -8.75
CA ILE A 672 -15.81 26.40 -8.96
C ILE A 672 -15.33 27.62 -8.17
N GLY A 673 -14.32 27.42 -7.33
CA GLY A 673 -13.73 28.43 -6.47
C GLY A 673 -12.82 29.40 -7.23
N LYS A 674 -12.55 30.57 -6.59
CA LYS A 674 -11.60 31.55 -7.13
C LYS A 674 -10.18 30.97 -7.30
N ARG A 675 -9.76 30.13 -6.35
CA ARG A 675 -8.45 29.46 -6.39
C ARG A 675 -8.36 28.51 -7.58
N ASP A 676 -9.36 27.64 -7.76
CA ASP A 676 -9.37 26.64 -8.85
C ASP A 676 -9.38 27.33 -10.23
N ALA A 677 -10.19 28.38 -10.37
CA ALA A 677 -10.22 29.18 -11.60
C ALA A 677 -8.88 29.88 -11.88
N ALA A 678 -8.19 30.36 -10.83
CA ALA A 678 -6.87 30.99 -10.98
C ALA A 678 -5.80 29.96 -11.38
N GLN A 679 -5.83 28.74 -10.85
CA GLN A 679 -4.91 27.66 -11.22
C GLN A 679 -5.07 27.30 -12.72
N LEU A 680 -6.29 27.17 -13.23
CA LEU A 680 -6.54 26.95 -14.65
C LEU A 680 -5.98 28.10 -15.52
N ALA A 681 -6.09 29.35 -15.05
CA ALA A 681 -5.52 30.49 -15.76
C ALA A 681 -3.98 30.46 -15.79
N VAL A 682 -3.34 30.04 -14.69
CA VAL A 682 -1.88 29.86 -14.62
C VAL A 682 -1.44 28.72 -15.55
N ALA A 683 -2.15 27.63 -15.60
CA ALA A 683 -1.90 26.49 -16.49
C ALA A 683 -1.99 26.91 -17.98
N GLU A 684 -2.99 27.70 -18.35
CA GLU A 684 -3.12 28.28 -19.71
C GLU A 684 -1.96 29.19 -20.06
N LEU A 685 -1.53 30.07 -19.13
CA LEU A 685 -0.40 30.97 -19.34
C LEU A 685 0.92 30.19 -19.48
N TRP A 686 1.10 29.12 -18.70
CA TRP A 686 2.26 28.23 -18.82
C TRP A 686 2.30 27.57 -20.22
N PHE A 687 1.16 27.09 -20.73
CA PHE A 687 1.06 26.53 -22.06
C PHE A 687 1.44 27.55 -23.14
N LYS A 688 0.87 28.75 -23.10
CA LYS A 688 1.18 29.84 -24.05
C LYS A 688 2.63 30.27 -24.09
N LYS A 689 3.36 30.13 -22.95
CA LYS A 689 4.80 30.45 -22.89
C LYS A 689 5.69 29.36 -23.51
N ARG A 690 5.23 28.12 -23.51
CA ARG A 690 6.06 26.97 -23.91
C ARG A 690 5.77 26.43 -25.31
N TYR A 691 4.56 26.66 -25.80
CA TYR A 691 4.10 26.18 -27.09
C TYR A 691 4.01 27.32 -28.11
N ALA A 692 4.24 26.99 -29.40
CA ALA A 692 4.20 27.98 -30.47
C ALA A 692 2.80 28.58 -30.64
N ASP A 693 2.70 29.79 -31.19
CA ASP A 693 1.45 30.48 -31.47
C ASP A 693 0.53 29.72 -32.45
N THR A 694 1.08 28.74 -33.17
CA THR A 694 0.31 27.81 -34.04
C THR A 694 -0.42 26.73 -33.24
N CYS A 695 -0.11 26.57 -31.94
CA CYS A 695 -0.76 25.62 -31.07
C CYS A 695 -1.93 26.26 -30.31
N THR A 696 -3.06 25.56 -30.26
CA THR A 696 -4.26 26.00 -29.56
C THR A 696 -4.51 25.15 -28.34
N GLY A 697 -4.40 25.74 -27.13
CA GLY A 697 -4.71 25.09 -25.87
C GLY A 697 -6.13 25.42 -25.41
N LEU A 698 -6.99 24.41 -25.28
CA LEU A 698 -8.31 24.54 -24.63
C LEU A 698 -8.14 24.37 -23.13
N PRO A 699 -8.41 25.39 -22.28
CA PRO A 699 -8.43 25.23 -20.85
C PRO A 699 -9.61 24.36 -20.41
N VAL A 700 -9.33 23.25 -19.74
CA VAL A 700 -10.34 22.28 -19.29
C VAL A 700 -10.24 22.13 -17.77
N MET A 701 -11.30 22.47 -17.05
CA MET A 701 -11.44 22.23 -15.62
C MET A 701 -12.18 20.91 -15.40
N ILE A 702 -11.59 19.97 -14.72
CA ILE A 702 -12.32 18.79 -14.23
C ILE A 702 -12.86 19.09 -12.83
N HIS A 703 -14.18 19.25 -12.73
CA HIS A 703 -14.84 19.65 -11.49
C HIS A 703 -16.29 19.15 -11.49
N PRO A 704 -16.86 18.71 -10.34
CA PRO A 704 -18.26 18.25 -10.29
C PRO A 704 -19.27 19.26 -10.86
N ALA A 705 -18.99 20.56 -10.71
CA ALA A 705 -19.82 21.66 -11.20
C ALA A 705 -19.15 22.43 -12.35
N ASN A 706 -19.96 23.21 -13.08
CA ASN A 706 -19.51 24.13 -14.15
C ASN A 706 -19.91 25.60 -13.90
N THR A 707 -20.30 25.96 -12.67
CA THR A 707 -20.70 27.30 -12.28
C THR A 707 -19.65 27.92 -11.35
N LEU A 708 -19.24 29.15 -11.64
CA LEU A 708 -18.28 29.91 -10.83
C LEU A 708 -18.94 30.51 -9.58
N TYR A 709 -18.17 30.69 -8.51
CA TYR A 709 -18.51 31.67 -7.48
C TYR A 709 -18.42 33.10 -8.04
N LYS A 710 -19.15 34.06 -7.45
CA LYS A 710 -19.26 35.45 -7.93
C LYS A 710 -17.91 36.19 -8.02
N ASP A 711 -16.95 35.79 -7.23
CA ASP A 711 -15.60 36.36 -7.15
C ASP A 711 -14.53 35.56 -7.93
N ALA A 712 -14.96 34.51 -8.64
CA ALA A 712 -14.09 33.67 -9.48
C ALA A 712 -14.21 34.09 -10.96
N THR A 713 -13.07 34.01 -11.67
CA THR A 713 -12.99 34.30 -13.11
C THR A 713 -12.18 33.21 -13.78
N ALA A 714 -12.79 32.52 -14.75
CA ALA A 714 -12.09 31.50 -15.55
C ALA A 714 -11.51 32.09 -16.84
N PRO A 715 -10.51 31.44 -17.47
CA PRO A 715 -9.99 31.80 -18.78
C PRO A 715 -11.09 31.85 -19.85
N VAL A 716 -10.88 32.69 -20.85
CA VAL A 716 -11.86 32.85 -21.99
C VAL A 716 -11.91 31.52 -22.76
N GLY A 717 -13.13 31.03 -22.98
CA GLY A 717 -13.35 29.77 -23.70
C GLY A 717 -13.15 28.50 -22.86
N ALA A 718 -12.79 28.62 -21.57
CA ALA A 718 -12.64 27.48 -20.67
C ALA A 718 -13.91 26.62 -20.61
N LYS A 719 -13.70 25.31 -20.50
CA LYS A 719 -14.75 24.30 -20.40
C LYS A 719 -14.60 23.49 -19.12
N ALA A 720 -15.69 22.88 -18.68
CA ALA A 720 -15.68 21.96 -17.54
C ALA A 720 -16.02 20.54 -17.98
N LEU A 721 -15.20 19.57 -17.56
CA LEU A 721 -15.58 18.16 -17.55
C LEU A 721 -16.27 17.89 -16.22
N THR A 722 -17.60 17.92 -16.23
CA THR A 722 -18.44 17.73 -15.04
C THR A 722 -18.57 16.23 -14.70
N GLU A 723 -19.19 15.91 -13.55
CA GLU A 723 -19.51 14.53 -13.18
C GLU A 723 -20.31 13.80 -14.26
N ALA A 724 -21.29 14.47 -14.88
CA ALA A 724 -22.07 13.91 -15.97
C ALA A 724 -21.23 13.68 -17.24
N GLY A 725 -20.37 14.64 -17.59
CA GLY A 725 -19.47 14.53 -18.74
C GLY A 725 -18.42 13.43 -18.54
N LEU A 726 -17.83 13.36 -17.35
CA LEU A 726 -16.87 12.32 -16.99
C LEU A 726 -17.53 10.92 -17.02
N LYS A 727 -18.75 10.80 -16.47
CA LYS A 727 -19.51 9.56 -16.53
C LYS A 727 -19.76 9.12 -17.97
N GLN A 728 -20.19 10.02 -18.84
CA GLN A 728 -20.44 9.71 -20.25
C GLN A 728 -19.15 9.30 -20.97
N LEU A 729 -18.03 9.99 -20.72
CA LEU A 729 -16.71 9.62 -21.26
C LEU A 729 -16.29 8.21 -20.80
N THR A 730 -16.36 7.93 -19.50
CA THR A 730 -16.00 6.63 -18.94
C THR A 730 -16.90 5.50 -19.41
N ASP A 731 -18.21 5.74 -19.60
CA ASP A 731 -19.15 4.75 -20.16
C ASP A 731 -18.79 4.43 -21.64
N ASN A 732 -18.41 5.43 -22.44
CA ASN A 732 -17.99 5.22 -23.83
C ASN A 732 -16.62 4.52 -23.91
N VAL A 733 -15.68 4.85 -23.04
CA VAL A 733 -14.38 4.15 -22.95
C VAL A 733 -14.59 2.69 -22.53
N ARG A 734 -15.51 2.42 -21.62
CA ARG A 734 -15.88 1.05 -21.22
C ARG A 734 -16.45 0.27 -22.41
N ALA A 735 -17.38 0.87 -23.16
CA ALA A 735 -17.93 0.26 -24.37
C ALA A 735 -16.85 0.01 -25.44
N PHE A 736 -15.94 0.96 -25.64
CA PHE A 736 -14.77 0.80 -26.51
C PHE A 736 -13.90 -0.38 -26.09
N SER A 737 -13.60 -0.53 -24.78
CA SER A 737 -12.80 -1.63 -24.26
C SER A 737 -13.38 -3.02 -24.58
N VAL A 738 -14.71 -3.13 -24.54
CA VAL A 738 -15.43 -4.36 -24.92
C VAL A 738 -15.24 -4.66 -26.40
N SER A 739 -15.37 -3.64 -27.25
CA SER A 739 -15.23 -3.77 -28.72
C SER A 739 -13.78 -4.11 -29.10
N VAL A 740 -12.79 -3.45 -28.48
CA VAL A 740 -11.36 -3.69 -28.73
C VAL A 740 -10.92 -5.09 -28.27
N ALA A 741 -11.55 -5.63 -27.23
CA ALA A 741 -11.18 -6.93 -26.69
C ALA A 741 -11.42 -8.12 -27.65
N VAL A 742 -12.26 -7.95 -28.66
CA VAL A 742 -12.68 -9.02 -29.58
C VAL A 742 -12.20 -8.82 -31.03
N VAL A 743 -11.43 -7.76 -31.30
CA VAL A 743 -10.90 -7.46 -32.64
C VAL A 743 -9.39 -7.62 -32.73
N ASP A 744 -8.88 -7.67 -33.95
CA ASP A 744 -7.43 -7.59 -34.20
C ASP A 744 -6.96 -6.14 -33.98
N ARG A 745 -6.27 -5.92 -32.88
CA ARG A 745 -5.79 -4.60 -32.43
C ARG A 745 -4.61 -4.06 -33.23
N THR A 746 -3.96 -4.89 -34.04
CA THR A 746 -2.85 -4.45 -34.88
C THR A 746 -3.35 -3.67 -36.09
N ARG A 747 -4.67 -3.72 -36.38
CA ARG A 747 -5.29 -3.06 -37.52
C ARG A 747 -5.82 -1.68 -37.14
N SER A 748 -5.05 -0.65 -37.40
CA SER A 748 -5.40 0.75 -37.07
C SER A 748 -6.72 1.20 -37.70
N GLU A 749 -7.07 0.77 -38.91
CA GLU A 749 -8.35 1.07 -39.54
C GLU A 749 -9.56 0.55 -38.74
N VAL A 750 -9.41 -0.60 -38.07
CA VAL A 750 -10.46 -1.15 -37.19
C VAL A 750 -10.55 -0.31 -35.92
N ILE A 751 -9.42 0.01 -35.33
CA ILE A 751 -9.34 0.85 -34.14
C ILE A 751 -9.93 2.25 -34.41
N GLY A 752 -9.60 2.86 -35.54
CA GLY A 752 -10.13 4.17 -35.93
C GLY A 752 -11.66 4.18 -36.05
N ARG A 753 -12.25 3.14 -36.62
CA ARG A 753 -13.71 2.97 -36.64
C ARG A 753 -14.31 2.85 -35.25
N LEU A 754 -13.69 2.05 -34.39
CA LEU A 754 -14.17 1.89 -33.01
C LEU A 754 -14.06 3.19 -32.20
N LEU A 755 -12.97 3.97 -32.39
CA LEU A 755 -12.84 5.30 -31.77
C LEU A 755 -13.99 6.22 -32.21
N ALA A 756 -14.36 6.19 -33.51
CA ALA A 756 -15.47 6.97 -34.04
C ALA A 756 -16.82 6.49 -33.49
N ASP A 757 -17.10 5.19 -33.53
CA ASP A 757 -18.34 4.58 -33.08
C ASP A 757 -18.63 4.89 -31.62
N HIS A 758 -17.57 4.95 -30.80
CA HIS A 758 -17.65 5.26 -29.37
C HIS A 758 -17.40 6.74 -29.04
N LYS A 759 -17.32 7.63 -30.03
CA LYS A 759 -17.10 9.10 -29.87
C LYS A 759 -15.83 9.44 -29.09
N LEU A 760 -14.75 8.74 -29.35
CA LEU A 760 -13.45 8.90 -28.70
C LEU A 760 -12.39 9.53 -29.62
N ASN A 761 -12.77 9.99 -30.82
CA ASN A 761 -11.88 10.79 -31.67
C ASN A 761 -11.57 12.14 -31.05
N ALA A 762 -10.45 12.74 -31.43
CA ALA A 762 -10.07 14.08 -31.01
C ALA A 762 -11.21 15.10 -31.17
N ASN A 763 -11.93 15.05 -32.31
CA ASN A 763 -13.05 15.98 -32.64
C ASN A 763 -14.30 15.76 -31.77
N ASP A 764 -14.52 14.54 -31.30
CA ASP A 764 -15.70 14.18 -30.50
C ASP A 764 -15.53 14.48 -29.00
N LEU A 765 -14.29 14.57 -28.51
CA LEU A 765 -14.01 14.80 -27.09
C LEU A 765 -14.62 16.06 -26.52
N ALA A 766 -14.74 17.12 -27.33
CA ALA A 766 -15.38 18.37 -26.93
C ALA A 766 -16.87 18.21 -26.53
N SER A 767 -17.53 17.14 -26.98
CA SER A 767 -18.92 16.83 -26.63
C SER A 767 -19.13 16.44 -25.16
N TYR A 768 -18.08 16.02 -24.45
CA TYR A 768 -18.14 15.71 -23.01
C TYR A 768 -18.01 16.95 -22.12
N LEU A 769 -17.64 18.10 -22.71
CA LEU A 769 -17.35 19.33 -21.98
C LEU A 769 -18.57 20.27 -21.94
N ALA A 770 -18.84 20.79 -20.76
CA ALA A 770 -19.82 21.84 -20.54
C ALA A 770 -19.17 23.25 -20.53
N PRO A 771 -19.83 24.32 -21.02
CA PRO A 771 -19.29 25.67 -20.82
C PRO A 771 -19.28 26.03 -19.34
N ILE A 772 -18.22 26.70 -18.88
CA ILE A 772 -18.17 27.29 -17.53
C ILE A 772 -19.07 28.53 -17.54
N ARG A 773 -19.90 28.66 -16.52
CA ARG A 773 -20.88 29.75 -16.36
C ARG A 773 -20.49 30.64 -15.18
N GLY A 774 -20.59 31.96 -15.36
CA GLY A 774 -20.36 32.95 -14.30
C GLY A 774 -21.55 33.14 -13.37
#